data_3c7ae95b6d1dce883b6d88fe532adebf
#
_entry.id   3c7ae95b6d1dce883b6d88fe532adebf
#
_cell.length_a   1.000
_cell.length_b   1.000
_cell.length_c   1.000
_cell.angle_alpha   90.00
_cell.angle_beta   90.00
_cell.angle_gamma   90.00
#
_symmetry.space_group_name_H-M   'P 1'
#
loop_
_entity.id
_entity.type
_entity.pdbx_description
1 polymer ?
#
loop_
_entity_poly.entity_id
_entity_poly.type
_entity_poly.pdbx_seq_one_letter_code
_entity_poly.pdbx_strand_id
1 'polypeptide(L)'
;VYYYKKVPNANAKGSLLALLASGILVAAVLYGMVPGIVKVGGWFELFFVNTLGMSFNSGVMVYIIVLAASIIWGVYESYTEKNKMRMSVSFVLTIALLGIPFYGHGTSAVIIGIIVIAFLFFYLSPKMQASMKEKYRVSARTLNTSLLCTMMIVIGYSSYAIIVIRSTANTPMDQNSPEDIFTLGEYLGREQYGTRPLFYGQAYSSKVALEVKDGYCIPVEANSTTKYIRKEKTSPDEKDSYVEVPGRVEYQYAQNMLFPRMYSSAHIPQYKGWVDIKGYDVPYDECGNAIMVNIPTQWENIKFFFRYQLNFMYWRYFMWNFAGRQNDIQGSGEIEHGNWITGIPFIDNWLVGDQSLLPQELKDNKGHNVFYCLPLLLGLIGLFWQAYCGQKGVQQFWVVFFLFFMTGIAIVLYLNQTPSQPRERDYAYAGSFYAFAIWVGMGVAGIIKLLRDYAKMQELPAAILVSALCLLVPIQMAGQTWDDHDRSGRYVARDFGQNYLMSLQESGNPIIFTNGDNDTFPLWYNQETEGFRTDARTCNLSYLQTDWYIDQMKRPAYDSPSLPITWDRVEYVEGTNEYIQIRPEIKKTIDALYAQADSSGNPEALQNIHNEFGEDPYELKNILKYWIRSDKEGLHVIPTDSIVIKIDKEAIRRSGMKIPEALGDSIPDHMNILLRDDNGNPKRALYKSELMMLEMLANANWERPMYMAITVGRENQLGMDKHFVQEGLASRFTPFETKKLGATIDSEKMYDNLMNKFKFGGIDKPGIYIDENVMRMCYTHRRVFAQLIEQLMKEGQKDKALAALDYAEKMIPAYNVPYDWQNGAVQMAEAYYQLGQTEKADKIMDALANKAIEYMTWYLSLDDSQFFVSTREFEYHIALLNEELKLMEKYKSKLSENYSGKLDELYGMYVSRVKGTR
;
A
#
# COMPACT_ATOMS: atom_id res chain seq x y z
N VAL A 1 -30.72 15.85 -15.60
CA VAL A 1 -31.41 17.06 -15.12
C VAL A 1 -31.52 18.11 -16.23
N TYR A 2 -30.38 18.48 -16.86
CA TYR A 2 -30.37 19.49 -17.94
C TYR A 2 -31.27 19.09 -19.11
N TYR A 3 -31.20 17.85 -19.59
CA TYR A 3 -32.01 17.30 -20.66
C TYR A 3 -33.52 17.48 -20.37
N TYR A 4 -33.94 17.04 -19.16
CA TYR A 4 -35.36 17.16 -18.79
C TYR A 4 -35.85 18.61 -18.57
N LYS A 5 -34.95 19.54 -18.24
CA LYS A 5 -35.33 20.96 -18.10
C LYS A 5 -35.45 21.71 -19.42
N LYS A 6 -34.63 21.34 -20.41
CA LYS A 6 -34.47 22.11 -21.67
C LYS A 6 -35.12 21.50 -22.90
N VAL A 7 -35.41 20.19 -22.86
CA VAL A 7 -35.99 19.47 -23.99
C VAL A 7 -37.47 19.28 -23.76
N PRO A 8 -38.34 19.93 -24.58
CA PRO A 8 -39.78 19.64 -24.58
C PRO A 8 -40.05 18.16 -24.91
N ASN A 9 -40.97 17.51 -24.21
CA ASN A 9 -41.29 16.09 -24.39
C ASN A 9 -40.07 15.14 -24.18
N ALA A 10 -39.27 15.43 -23.19
CA ALA A 10 -38.15 14.55 -22.81
C ALA A 10 -38.64 13.10 -22.56
N ASN A 11 -37.94 12.14 -23.12
CA ASN A 11 -38.30 10.72 -23.06
C ASN A 11 -37.09 9.86 -22.58
N ALA A 12 -37.36 8.59 -22.27
CA ALA A 12 -36.36 7.65 -21.76
C ALA A 12 -35.18 7.42 -22.73
N LYS A 13 -35.46 7.34 -24.06
CA LYS A 13 -34.42 7.17 -25.08
C LYS A 13 -33.47 8.38 -25.11
N GLY A 14 -34.05 9.59 -25.11
CA GLY A 14 -33.25 10.83 -25.07
C GLY A 14 -32.44 10.97 -23.78
N SER A 15 -32.98 10.54 -22.63
CA SER A 15 -32.26 10.52 -21.38
C SER A 15 -31.07 9.58 -21.40
N LEU A 16 -31.23 8.38 -21.96
CA LEU A 16 -30.16 7.41 -22.11
C LEU A 16 -29.05 7.94 -23.02
N LEU A 17 -29.42 8.52 -24.16
CA LEU A 17 -28.47 9.14 -25.09
C LEU A 17 -27.73 10.31 -24.46
N ALA A 18 -28.41 11.16 -23.67
CA ALA A 18 -27.78 12.25 -22.94
C ALA A 18 -26.79 11.73 -21.88
N LEU A 19 -27.11 10.64 -21.21
CA LEU A 19 -26.22 9.97 -20.24
C LEU A 19 -25.00 9.40 -20.94
N LEU A 20 -25.16 8.65 -22.03
CA LEU A 20 -24.08 8.12 -22.84
C LEU A 20 -23.16 9.22 -23.37
N ALA A 21 -23.74 10.30 -23.92
CA ALA A 21 -22.99 11.45 -24.40
C ALA A 21 -22.19 12.12 -23.27
N SER A 22 -22.77 12.22 -22.08
CA SER A 22 -22.06 12.75 -20.89
C SER A 22 -20.92 11.83 -20.47
N GLY A 23 -21.11 10.52 -20.49
CA GLY A 23 -20.06 9.54 -20.24
C GLY A 23 -18.90 9.63 -21.24
N ILE A 24 -19.22 9.72 -22.52
CA ILE A 24 -18.22 9.89 -23.60
C ILE A 24 -17.45 11.20 -23.39
N LEU A 25 -18.13 12.29 -23.03
CA LEU A 25 -17.47 13.57 -22.78
C LEU A 25 -16.50 13.50 -21.60
N VAL A 26 -16.91 12.87 -20.50
CA VAL A 26 -16.02 12.64 -19.34
C VAL A 26 -14.81 11.78 -19.73
N ALA A 27 -15.04 10.70 -20.48
CA ALA A 27 -13.95 9.86 -20.98
C ALA A 27 -13.00 10.65 -21.91
N ALA A 28 -13.53 11.49 -22.80
CA ALA A 28 -12.72 12.35 -23.67
C ALA A 28 -11.86 13.36 -22.88
N VAL A 29 -12.37 13.88 -21.77
CA VAL A 29 -11.57 14.76 -20.89
C VAL A 29 -10.48 13.96 -20.18
N LEU A 30 -10.82 12.85 -19.55
CA LEU A 30 -9.88 12.08 -18.71
C LEU A 30 -8.83 11.33 -19.53
N TYR A 31 -9.23 10.70 -20.63
CA TYR A 31 -8.34 9.87 -21.45
C TYR A 31 -7.82 10.57 -22.70
N GLY A 32 -8.46 11.64 -23.14
CA GLY A 32 -8.03 12.41 -24.32
C GLY A 32 -7.32 13.70 -23.96
N MET A 33 -8.00 14.61 -23.22
CA MET A 33 -7.48 15.94 -22.97
C MET A 33 -6.29 15.95 -21.98
N VAL A 34 -6.41 15.25 -20.86
CA VAL A 34 -5.34 15.27 -19.82
C VAL A 34 -4.04 14.65 -20.34
N PRO A 35 -4.04 13.40 -20.89
CA PRO A 35 -2.83 12.84 -21.49
C PRO A 35 -2.36 13.60 -22.73
N GLY A 36 -3.30 14.20 -23.49
CA GLY A 36 -2.97 15.01 -24.65
C GLY A 36 -2.18 16.27 -24.31
N ILE A 37 -2.58 16.99 -23.26
CA ILE A 37 -1.85 18.16 -22.75
C ILE A 37 -0.43 17.77 -22.35
N VAL A 38 -0.25 16.67 -21.63
CA VAL A 38 1.07 16.15 -21.25
C VAL A 38 1.91 15.84 -22.48
N LYS A 39 1.33 15.16 -23.47
CA LYS A 39 2.03 14.76 -24.70
C LYS A 39 2.48 15.94 -25.53
N VAL A 40 1.59 16.90 -25.82
CA VAL A 40 1.93 18.08 -26.61
C VAL A 40 2.88 18.99 -25.84
N GLY A 41 2.65 19.17 -24.52
CA GLY A 41 3.57 19.90 -23.64
C GLY A 41 4.96 19.28 -23.63
N GLY A 42 5.06 17.96 -23.60
CA GLY A 42 6.33 17.21 -23.70
C GLY A 42 7.06 17.45 -25.04
N TRP A 43 6.33 17.54 -26.18
CA TRP A 43 6.96 17.90 -27.47
C TRP A 43 7.54 19.32 -27.47
N PHE A 44 6.82 20.29 -26.87
CA PHE A 44 7.35 21.62 -26.67
C PHE A 44 8.58 21.59 -25.76
N GLU A 45 8.53 20.86 -24.66
CA GLU A 45 9.65 20.78 -23.72
C GLU A 45 10.91 20.19 -24.38
N LEU A 46 10.81 19.08 -25.08
CA LEU A 46 11.94 18.47 -25.80
C LEU A 46 12.50 19.42 -26.87
N PHE A 47 11.65 20.15 -27.61
CA PHE A 47 12.13 21.11 -28.61
C PHE A 47 12.89 22.28 -27.96
N PHE A 48 12.36 22.88 -26.91
CA PHE A 48 12.97 24.03 -26.28
C PHE A 48 14.25 23.67 -25.49
N VAL A 49 14.24 22.54 -24.78
CA VAL A 49 15.38 22.11 -23.96
C VAL A 49 16.44 21.42 -24.81
N ASN A 50 16.09 20.32 -25.50
CA ASN A 50 17.09 19.52 -26.22
C ASN A 50 17.57 20.18 -27.53
N THR A 51 16.69 20.92 -28.26
CA THR A 51 17.06 21.50 -29.53
C THR A 51 17.58 22.94 -29.37
N LEU A 52 16.88 23.76 -28.59
CA LEU A 52 17.29 25.17 -28.39
C LEU A 52 18.25 25.35 -27.20
N GLY A 53 18.42 24.33 -26.34
CA GLY A 53 19.33 24.41 -25.18
C GLY A 53 18.88 25.36 -24.08
N MET A 54 17.56 25.51 -23.90
CA MET A 54 16.97 26.32 -22.83
C MET A 54 16.87 25.50 -21.54
N SER A 55 16.58 26.14 -20.41
CA SER A 55 16.42 25.51 -19.12
C SER A 55 15.18 24.61 -19.05
N PHE A 56 15.18 23.62 -18.16
CA PHE A 56 14.03 22.75 -17.89
C PHE A 56 12.76 23.55 -17.64
N ASN A 57 11.63 23.01 -18.08
CA ASN A 57 10.29 23.60 -18.00
C ASN A 57 10.06 24.83 -18.88
N SER A 58 11.03 25.31 -19.63
CA SER A 58 10.87 26.49 -20.55
C SER A 58 9.88 26.19 -21.69
N GLY A 59 9.94 24.99 -22.26
CA GLY A 59 9.03 24.57 -23.33
C GLY A 59 7.59 24.48 -22.86
N VAL A 60 7.38 23.94 -21.67
CA VAL A 60 6.05 23.84 -21.04
C VAL A 60 5.47 25.22 -20.76
N MET A 61 6.26 26.15 -20.27
CA MET A 61 5.81 27.53 -20.06
C MET A 61 5.33 28.18 -21.36
N VAL A 62 6.10 28.06 -22.46
CA VAL A 62 5.68 28.54 -23.78
C VAL A 62 4.41 27.86 -24.25
N TYR A 63 4.31 26.54 -24.09
CA TYR A 63 3.11 25.77 -24.45
C TYR A 63 1.87 26.29 -23.73
N ILE A 64 1.93 26.48 -22.43
CA ILE A 64 0.80 26.98 -21.61
C ILE A 64 0.35 28.36 -22.11
N ILE A 65 1.29 29.25 -22.40
CA ILE A 65 0.98 30.60 -22.94
C ILE A 65 0.28 30.48 -24.31
N VAL A 66 0.78 29.63 -25.20
CA VAL A 66 0.21 29.44 -26.53
C VAL A 66 -1.18 28.80 -26.44
N LEU A 67 -1.38 27.82 -25.57
CA LEU A 67 -2.67 27.17 -25.31
C LEU A 67 -3.69 28.20 -24.78
N ALA A 68 -3.33 28.96 -23.76
CA ALA A 68 -4.19 30.01 -23.20
C ALA A 68 -4.57 31.06 -24.24
N ALA A 69 -3.59 31.57 -25.03
CA ALA A 69 -3.84 32.50 -26.09
C ALA A 69 -4.78 31.94 -27.16
N SER A 70 -4.62 30.66 -27.53
CA SER A 70 -5.50 30.02 -28.53
C SER A 70 -6.95 29.89 -28.02
N ILE A 71 -7.14 29.54 -26.73
CA ILE A 71 -8.47 29.44 -26.10
C ILE A 71 -9.13 30.83 -26.07
N ILE A 72 -8.41 31.87 -25.61
CA ILE A 72 -8.91 33.24 -25.53
C ILE A 72 -9.28 33.74 -26.93
N TRP A 73 -8.43 33.51 -27.92
CA TRP A 73 -8.71 33.89 -29.32
C TRP A 73 -9.94 33.15 -29.84
N GLY A 74 -10.05 31.86 -29.59
CA GLY A 74 -11.23 31.05 -29.98
C GLY A 74 -12.52 31.53 -29.34
N VAL A 75 -12.51 31.87 -28.06
CA VAL A 75 -13.67 32.45 -27.34
C VAL A 75 -14.04 33.80 -27.94
N TYR A 76 -13.07 34.68 -28.22
CA TYR A 76 -13.30 35.99 -28.84
C TYR A 76 -13.93 35.89 -30.26
N GLU A 77 -13.35 35.04 -31.14
CA GLU A 77 -13.87 34.87 -32.51
C GLU A 77 -15.24 34.21 -32.56
N SER A 78 -15.50 33.24 -31.68
CA SER A 78 -16.81 32.57 -31.60
C SER A 78 -17.88 33.43 -30.95
N TYR A 79 -17.50 34.39 -30.09
CA TYR A 79 -18.43 35.35 -29.49
C TYR A 79 -18.79 36.52 -30.47
N THR A 80 -17.77 37.00 -31.18
CA THR A 80 -17.97 38.17 -32.06
C THR A 80 -18.54 37.80 -33.42
N GLU A 81 -18.38 36.58 -33.90
CA GLU A 81 -18.80 36.01 -35.17
C GLU A 81 -18.36 36.81 -36.42
N LYS A 82 -17.37 37.69 -36.26
CA LYS A 82 -16.93 38.62 -37.35
C LYS A 82 -16.30 37.85 -38.51
N ASN A 83 -15.58 36.80 -38.26
CA ASN A 83 -14.85 36.03 -39.27
C ASN A 83 -14.97 34.53 -39.03
N LYS A 84 -15.84 33.85 -39.82
CA LYS A 84 -16.08 32.42 -39.71
C LYS A 84 -14.82 31.56 -39.94
N MET A 85 -13.89 32.02 -40.77
CA MET A 85 -12.63 31.28 -40.99
C MET A 85 -11.70 31.34 -39.78
N ARG A 86 -11.51 32.51 -39.17
CA ARG A 86 -10.75 32.65 -37.94
C ARG A 86 -11.33 31.89 -36.79
N MET A 87 -12.64 31.87 -36.68
CA MET A 87 -13.37 31.05 -35.69
C MET A 87 -13.07 29.57 -35.85
N SER A 88 -13.08 29.03 -37.07
CA SER A 88 -12.74 27.63 -37.34
C SER A 88 -11.28 27.31 -37.06
N VAL A 89 -10.36 28.20 -37.50
CA VAL A 89 -8.94 28.03 -37.26
C VAL A 89 -8.60 28.05 -35.76
N SER A 90 -9.11 29.02 -35.01
CA SER A 90 -8.84 29.12 -33.56
C SER A 90 -9.38 27.92 -32.79
N PHE A 91 -10.54 27.43 -33.16
CA PHE A 91 -11.12 26.24 -32.53
C PHE A 91 -10.28 24.99 -32.84
N VAL A 92 -9.91 24.76 -34.09
CA VAL A 92 -9.11 23.58 -34.51
C VAL A 92 -7.72 23.64 -33.90
N LEU A 93 -7.11 24.83 -33.85
CA LEU A 93 -5.81 25.05 -33.19
C LEU A 93 -5.89 24.69 -31.69
N THR A 94 -6.95 25.12 -31.00
CA THR A 94 -7.16 24.79 -29.59
C THR A 94 -7.28 23.28 -29.39
N ILE A 95 -8.05 22.58 -30.23
CA ILE A 95 -8.21 21.12 -30.16
C ILE A 95 -6.87 20.41 -30.43
N ALA A 96 -6.08 20.91 -31.37
CA ALA A 96 -4.74 20.37 -31.65
C ALA A 96 -3.80 20.55 -30.47
N LEU A 97 -3.78 21.74 -29.86
CA LEU A 97 -2.96 22.04 -28.69
C LEU A 97 -3.39 21.26 -27.43
N LEU A 98 -4.67 20.96 -27.28
CA LEU A 98 -5.15 20.07 -26.21
C LEU A 98 -4.73 18.60 -26.38
N GLY A 99 -4.15 18.24 -27.55
CA GLY A 99 -3.63 16.91 -27.81
C GLY A 99 -4.66 15.81 -28.01
N ILE A 100 -5.97 16.10 -27.91
CA ILE A 100 -7.05 15.13 -28.05
C ILE A 100 -6.95 14.29 -29.34
N PRO A 101 -6.61 14.87 -30.54
CA PRO A 101 -6.46 14.10 -31.76
C PRO A 101 -5.28 13.13 -31.77
N PHE A 102 -4.29 13.32 -30.90
CA PHE A 102 -3.07 12.52 -30.83
C PHE A 102 -3.12 11.37 -29.82
N TYR A 103 -4.31 10.84 -29.58
CA TYR A 103 -4.51 9.70 -28.68
C TYR A 103 -3.75 8.46 -29.14
N GLY A 104 -3.12 7.74 -28.17
CA GLY A 104 -2.33 6.54 -28.45
C GLY A 104 -0.82 6.80 -28.44
N HIS A 105 -0.02 5.81 -28.82
CA HIS A 105 1.43 5.83 -28.79
C HIS A 105 2.04 5.73 -30.21
N GLY A 106 3.27 6.16 -30.36
CA GLY A 106 4.06 6.03 -31.57
C GLY A 106 3.66 6.96 -32.72
N THR A 107 4.31 6.76 -33.85
CA THR A 107 4.16 7.58 -35.08
C THR A 107 2.74 7.47 -35.66
N SER A 108 2.09 6.34 -35.55
CA SER A 108 0.72 6.12 -36.03
C SER A 108 -0.29 7.05 -35.38
N ALA A 109 -0.18 7.30 -34.06
CA ALA A 109 -1.06 8.23 -33.35
C ALA A 109 -0.89 9.68 -33.84
N VAL A 110 0.34 10.09 -34.18
CA VAL A 110 0.62 11.40 -34.76
C VAL A 110 -0.01 11.55 -36.14
N ILE A 111 0.14 10.56 -37.01
CA ILE A 111 -0.44 10.55 -38.35
C ILE A 111 -1.97 10.62 -38.29
N ILE A 112 -2.59 9.78 -37.46
CA ILE A 112 -4.04 9.78 -37.24
C ILE A 112 -4.49 11.16 -36.71
N GLY A 113 -3.78 11.71 -35.76
CA GLY A 113 -4.05 13.03 -35.19
C GLY A 113 -4.06 14.14 -36.27
N ILE A 114 -3.07 14.14 -37.15
CA ILE A 114 -2.98 15.09 -38.26
C ILE A 114 -4.19 14.93 -39.22
N ILE A 115 -4.58 13.67 -39.52
CA ILE A 115 -5.75 13.39 -40.38
C ILE A 115 -7.03 13.92 -39.69
N VAL A 116 -7.20 13.69 -38.38
CA VAL A 116 -8.35 14.19 -37.61
C VAL A 116 -8.40 15.71 -37.60
N ILE A 117 -7.28 16.39 -37.41
CA ILE A 117 -7.18 17.86 -37.45
C ILE A 117 -7.56 18.39 -38.84
N ALA A 118 -7.02 17.78 -39.89
CA ALA A 118 -7.36 18.14 -41.27
C ALA A 118 -8.86 17.95 -41.57
N PHE A 119 -9.41 16.83 -41.11
CA PHE A 119 -10.86 16.57 -41.24
C PHE A 119 -11.69 17.60 -40.48
N LEU A 120 -11.36 17.90 -39.22
CA LEU A 120 -12.06 18.92 -38.42
C LEU A 120 -11.97 20.30 -39.06
N PHE A 121 -10.81 20.67 -39.57
CA PHE A 121 -10.61 21.94 -40.29
C PHE A 121 -11.49 21.99 -41.53
N PHE A 122 -11.51 20.92 -42.37
CA PHE A 122 -12.36 20.81 -43.53
C PHE A 122 -13.86 20.88 -43.17
N TYR A 123 -14.28 20.11 -42.15
CA TYR A 123 -15.67 20.07 -41.70
C TYR A 123 -16.14 21.42 -41.17
N LEU A 124 -15.35 22.14 -40.37
CA LEU A 124 -15.67 23.45 -39.81
C LEU A 124 -15.43 24.62 -40.79
N SER A 125 -14.89 24.36 -41.98
CA SER A 125 -14.62 25.40 -42.96
C SER A 125 -15.91 26.11 -43.38
N PRO A 126 -15.90 27.45 -43.59
CA PRO A 126 -17.11 28.20 -43.98
C PRO A 126 -17.81 27.68 -45.24
N LYS A 127 -17.02 27.18 -46.22
CA LYS A 127 -17.56 26.59 -47.45
C LYS A 127 -18.32 25.31 -47.19
N MET A 128 -17.76 24.41 -46.40
CA MET A 128 -18.42 23.15 -46.08
C MET A 128 -19.67 23.36 -45.21
N GLN A 129 -19.57 24.23 -44.16
CA GLN A 129 -20.73 24.60 -43.33
C GLN A 129 -21.87 25.25 -44.13
N ALA A 130 -21.59 26.01 -45.14
CA ALA A 130 -22.60 26.63 -46.01
C ALA A 130 -23.33 25.56 -46.87
N SER A 131 -22.66 24.51 -47.33
CA SER A 131 -23.19 23.44 -48.15
C SER A 131 -24.01 22.42 -47.39
N MET A 132 -23.88 22.35 -46.05
CA MET A 132 -24.58 21.38 -45.23
C MET A 132 -26.03 21.75 -44.92
N LYS A 133 -26.89 20.74 -44.75
CA LYS A 133 -28.23 20.92 -44.20
C LYS A 133 -28.14 21.54 -42.80
N GLU A 134 -29.08 22.43 -42.47
CA GLU A 134 -29.14 23.18 -41.22
C GLU A 134 -28.95 22.30 -39.96
N LYS A 135 -29.56 21.09 -39.99
CA LYS A 135 -29.43 20.12 -38.90
C LYS A 135 -27.98 19.70 -38.57
N TYR A 136 -27.06 19.77 -39.52
CA TYR A 136 -25.66 19.31 -39.35
C TYR A 136 -24.68 20.48 -39.27
N ARG A 137 -25.16 21.72 -39.30
CA ARG A 137 -24.34 22.92 -39.13
C ARG A 137 -23.95 23.10 -37.66
N VAL A 138 -22.68 23.40 -37.41
CA VAL A 138 -22.20 23.76 -36.09
C VAL A 138 -22.39 25.26 -35.86
N SER A 139 -23.18 25.61 -34.88
CA SER A 139 -23.41 27.04 -34.55
C SER A 139 -22.20 27.66 -33.84
N ALA A 140 -21.97 28.96 -34.01
CA ALA A 140 -20.98 29.70 -33.30
C ALA A 140 -21.16 29.60 -31.76
N ARG A 141 -22.42 29.58 -31.31
CA ARG A 141 -22.78 29.37 -29.91
C ARG A 141 -22.29 28.02 -29.37
N THR A 142 -22.35 26.95 -30.16
CA THR A 142 -21.86 25.62 -29.77
C THR A 142 -20.32 25.66 -29.59
N LEU A 143 -19.61 26.25 -30.55
CA LEU A 143 -18.16 26.40 -30.46
C LEU A 143 -17.75 27.26 -29.26
N ASN A 144 -18.43 28.40 -29.05
CA ASN A 144 -18.18 29.27 -27.90
C ASN A 144 -18.40 28.55 -26.56
N THR A 145 -19.55 27.85 -26.43
CA THR A 145 -19.86 27.08 -25.20
C THR A 145 -18.80 25.99 -24.96
N SER A 146 -18.38 25.26 -26.01
CA SER A 146 -17.34 24.24 -25.91
C SER A 146 -16.01 24.83 -25.45
N LEU A 147 -15.58 25.97 -26.01
CA LEU A 147 -14.33 26.64 -25.63
C LEU A 147 -14.40 27.19 -24.18
N LEU A 148 -15.54 27.77 -23.78
CA LEU A 148 -15.73 28.23 -22.40
C LEU A 148 -15.68 27.06 -21.40
N CYS A 149 -16.32 25.92 -21.71
CA CYS A 149 -16.22 24.72 -20.89
C CYS A 149 -14.77 24.22 -20.82
N THR A 150 -14.08 24.15 -21.97
CA THR A 150 -12.67 23.77 -22.02
C THR A 150 -11.81 24.72 -21.18
N MET A 151 -12.01 26.02 -21.30
CA MET A 151 -11.30 27.03 -20.50
C MET A 151 -11.50 26.80 -19.00
N MET A 152 -12.73 26.54 -18.55
CA MET A 152 -13.03 26.28 -17.14
C MET A 152 -12.38 24.97 -16.65
N ILE A 153 -12.35 23.93 -17.50
CA ILE A 153 -11.67 22.67 -17.18
C ILE A 153 -10.16 22.92 -17.06
N VAL A 154 -9.54 23.61 -18.01
CA VAL A 154 -8.10 23.92 -17.98
C VAL A 154 -7.75 24.78 -16.77
N ILE A 155 -8.56 25.77 -16.41
CA ILE A 155 -8.38 26.56 -15.17
C ILE A 155 -8.44 25.65 -13.93
N GLY A 156 -9.42 24.72 -13.86
CA GLY A 156 -9.50 23.74 -12.77
C GLY A 156 -8.23 22.87 -12.67
N TYR A 157 -7.78 22.33 -13.81
CA TYR A 157 -6.56 21.52 -13.86
C TYR A 157 -5.26 22.30 -13.66
N SER A 158 -5.25 23.63 -13.83
CA SER A 158 -4.06 24.45 -13.58
C SER A 158 -3.58 24.39 -12.12
N SER A 159 -4.43 23.95 -11.19
CA SER A 159 -4.03 23.69 -9.81
C SER A 159 -2.91 22.62 -9.70
N TYR A 160 -2.82 21.70 -10.66
CA TYR A 160 -1.71 20.74 -10.71
C TYR A 160 -0.34 21.37 -10.97
N ALA A 161 -0.29 22.60 -11.52
CA ALA A 161 0.96 23.35 -11.63
C ALA A 161 1.60 23.62 -10.26
N ILE A 162 0.81 23.73 -9.18
CA ILE A 162 1.32 23.88 -7.81
C ILE A 162 2.16 22.67 -7.41
N ILE A 163 1.78 21.46 -7.85
CA ILE A 163 2.52 20.23 -7.57
C ILE A 163 3.91 20.32 -8.18
N VAL A 164 4.01 20.70 -9.48
CA VAL A 164 5.29 20.86 -10.15
C VAL A 164 6.16 21.93 -9.49
N ILE A 165 5.58 23.10 -9.15
CA ILE A 165 6.29 24.18 -8.48
C ILE A 165 6.82 23.72 -7.10
N ARG A 166 6.04 22.95 -6.34
CA ARG A 166 6.48 22.45 -5.05
C ARG A 166 7.54 21.35 -5.18
N SER A 167 7.40 20.47 -6.17
CA SER A 167 8.37 19.41 -6.44
C SER A 167 9.73 20.01 -6.88
N THR A 168 9.75 21.01 -7.75
CA THR A 168 11.01 21.68 -8.15
C THR A 168 11.72 22.39 -7.00
N ALA A 169 11.03 22.66 -5.88
CA ALA A 169 11.66 23.17 -4.67
C ALA A 169 12.42 22.10 -3.87
N ASN A 170 12.42 20.83 -4.32
CA ASN A 170 13.12 19.71 -3.69
C ASN A 170 12.79 19.57 -2.21
N THR A 171 11.51 19.51 -1.88
CA THR A 171 11.05 19.29 -0.51
C THR A 171 11.49 17.89 -0.01
N PRO A 172 11.71 17.70 1.31
CA PRO A 172 12.19 16.42 1.85
C PRO A 172 11.24 15.24 1.58
N MET A 173 9.94 15.52 1.35
CA MET A 173 8.93 14.54 0.97
C MET A 173 8.31 14.94 -0.36
N ASP A 174 8.95 14.52 -1.44
CA ASP A 174 8.52 14.79 -2.81
C ASP A 174 8.17 13.48 -3.52
N GLN A 175 6.98 12.94 -3.18
CA GLN A 175 6.56 11.63 -3.68
C GLN A 175 6.40 11.63 -5.21
N ASN A 176 7.14 10.75 -5.88
CA ASN A 176 7.28 10.58 -7.33
C ASN A 176 7.97 11.74 -8.05
N SER A 177 8.49 12.74 -7.34
CA SER A 177 9.19 13.90 -7.91
C SER A 177 8.58 14.44 -9.23
N PRO A 178 7.30 14.89 -9.23
CA PRO A 178 6.64 15.38 -10.45
C PRO A 178 7.12 16.79 -10.81
N GLU A 179 8.42 16.95 -11.08
CA GLU A 179 9.10 18.24 -11.28
C GLU A 179 9.12 18.74 -12.74
N ASP A 180 8.62 17.93 -13.67
CA ASP A 180 8.46 18.27 -15.07
C ASP A 180 7.20 17.64 -15.68
N ILE A 181 6.95 17.91 -16.97
CA ILE A 181 5.74 17.45 -17.66
C ILE A 181 5.68 15.93 -17.82
N PHE A 182 6.83 15.24 -17.90
CA PHE A 182 6.90 13.80 -18.08
C PHE A 182 6.58 13.10 -16.77
N THR A 183 7.26 13.45 -15.68
CA THR A 183 7.03 12.92 -14.34
C THR A 183 5.65 13.32 -13.80
N LEU A 184 5.14 14.51 -14.15
CA LEU A 184 3.74 14.89 -13.88
C LEU A 184 2.77 13.97 -14.63
N GLY A 185 3.09 13.59 -15.87
CA GLY A 185 2.28 12.65 -16.65
C GLY A 185 2.16 11.30 -15.98
N GLU A 186 3.27 10.73 -15.52
CA GLU A 186 3.32 9.47 -14.77
C GLU A 186 2.56 9.55 -13.43
N TYR A 187 2.71 10.66 -12.71
CA TYR A 187 1.99 10.96 -11.48
C TYR A 187 0.46 11.00 -11.70
N LEU A 188 -0.01 11.71 -12.73
CA LEU A 188 -1.42 11.80 -13.09
C LEU A 188 -1.96 10.46 -13.63
N GLY A 189 -1.15 9.71 -14.39
CA GLY A 189 -1.44 8.38 -14.89
C GLY A 189 -1.46 7.31 -13.79
N ARG A 190 -0.95 7.62 -12.60
CA ARG A 190 -0.82 6.69 -11.46
C ARG A 190 -0.02 5.43 -11.81
N GLU A 191 1.00 5.56 -12.63
CA GLU A 191 1.79 4.45 -13.17
C GLU A 191 2.48 3.63 -12.08
N GLN A 192 2.85 4.27 -10.97
CA GLN A 192 3.43 3.63 -9.78
C GLN A 192 2.57 2.50 -9.17
N TYR A 193 1.25 2.52 -9.39
CA TYR A 193 0.35 1.49 -8.83
C TYR A 193 0.18 0.29 -9.76
N GLY A 194 0.84 0.29 -10.92
CA GLY A 194 0.74 -0.74 -11.94
C GLY A 194 -0.63 -0.80 -12.62
N THR A 195 -0.73 -1.67 -13.61
CA THR A 195 -1.96 -1.91 -14.35
C THR A 195 -2.69 -3.15 -13.84
N ARG A 196 -4.01 -3.11 -13.85
CA ARG A 196 -4.87 -4.26 -13.49
C ARG A 196 -5.81 -4.55 -14.65
N PRO A 197 -5.95 -5.81 -15.06
CA PRO A 197 -6.86 -6.14 -16.15
C PRO A 197 -8.31 -5.96 -15.71
N LEU A 198 -9.09 -5.14 -16.45
CA LEU A 198 -10.49 -4.84 -16.08
C LEU A 198 -11.48 -5.60 -16.94
N PHE A 199 -11.32 -5.58 -18.27
CA PHE A 199 -12.26 -6.15 -19.23
C PHE A 199 -11.74 -7.41 -19.89
N TYR A 200 -10.44 -7.45 -20.17
CA TYR A 200 -9.78 -8.57 -20.83
C TYR A 200 -8.33 -8.65 -20.32
N GLY A 201 -7.83 -9.85 -20.02
CA GLY A 201 -6.47 -10.07 -19.57
C GLY A 201 -6.26 -11.41 -18.89
N GLN A 202 -5.11 -11.55 -18.25
CA GLN A 202 -4.65 -12.80 -17.68
C GLN A 202 -5.47 -13.25 -16.46
N ALA A 203 -5.50 -14.57 -16.25
CA ALA A 203 -5.84 -15.21 -14.98
C ALA A 203 -4.57 -15.40 -14.10
N TYR A 204 -4.73 -15.76 -12.84
CA TYR A 204 -3.62 -15.96 -11.89
C TYR A 204 -2.59 -16.99 -12.32
N SER A 205 -2.98 -17.98 -13.10
CA SER A 205 -2.13 -19.07 -13.61
C SER A 205 -1.64 -18.88 -15.04
N SER A 206 -2.08 -17.83 -15.72
CA SER A 206 -1.69 -17.53 -17.10
C SER A 206 -0.18 -17.37 -17.23
N LYS A 207 0.37 -17.91 -18.33
CA LYS A 207 1.78 -17.79 -18.68
C LYS A 207 2.01 -16.67 -19.68
N VAL A 208 3.16 -16.04 -19.61
CA VAL A 208 3.59 -15.06 -20.62
C VAL A 208 3.77 -15.79 -21.96
N ALA A 209 3.28 -15.20 -23.04
CA ALA A 209 3.50 -15.74 -24.38
C ALA A 209 5.00 -15.68 -24.74
N LEU A 210 5.54 -16.76 -25.27
CA LEU A 210 6.96 -16.88 -25.64
C LEU A 210 7.08 -17.04 -27.14
N GLU A 211 8.15 -16.50 -27.71
CA GLU A 211 8.57 -16.73 -29.10
C GLU A 211 10.04 -17.11 -29.17
N VAL A 212 10.41 -17.88 -30.18
CA VAL A 212 11.80 -18.23 -30.44
C VAL A 212 12.38 -17.24 -31.46
N LYS A 213 13.34 -16.44 -31.02
CA LYS A 213 14.04 -15.46 -31.84
C LYS A 213 15.55 -15.68 -31.70
N ASP A 214 16.23 -15.85 -32.84
CA ASP A 214 17.70 -16.13 -32.91
C ASP A 214 18.14 -17.33 -32.05
N GLY A 215 17.25 -18.34 -31.88
CA GLY A 215 17.53 -19.53 -31.09
C GLY A 215 17.30 -19.37 -29.58
N TYR A 216 16.88 -18.19 -29.12
CA TYR A 216 16.53 -17.91 -27.74
C TYR A 216 15.01 -17.81 -27.55
N CYS A 217 14.57 -18.32 -26.42
CA CYS A 217 13.17 -18.22 -26.00
C CYS A 217 12.96 -16.91 -25.26
N ILE A 218 12.23 -15.98 -25.87
CA ILE A 218 12.00 -14.65 -25.31
C ILE A 218 10.50 -14.36 -25.10
N PRO A 219 10.14 -13.59 -24.07
CA PRO A 219 8.77 -13.14 -23.86
C PRO A 219 8.30 -12.21 -25.00
N VAL A 220 7.05 -12.40 -25.45
CA VAL A 220 6.44 -11.53 -26.46
C VAL A 220 6.01 -10.22 -25.79
N GLU A 221 6.54 -9.11 -26.28
CA GLU A 221 6.18 -7.79 -25.80
C GLU A 221 4.81 -7.35 -26.33
N ALA A 222 3.96 -6.83 -25.45
CA ALA A 222 2.68 -6.21 -25.82
C ALA A 222 2.86 -4.73 -26.16
N ASN A 223 3.53 -4.00 -25.26
CA ASN A 223 3.88 -2.60 -25.39
C ASN A 223 5.23 -2.34 -24.76
N SER A 224 6.04 -1.51 -25.39
CA SER A 224 7.20 -0.89 -24.77
C SER A 224 7.03 0.63 -24.85
N THR A 225 7.23 1.31 -23.73
CA THR A 225 7.21 2.78 -23.67
C THR A 225 8.62 3.29 -23.53
N THR A 226 8.88 4.47 -24.05
CA THR A 226 10.13 5.21 -23.79
C THR A 226 9.82 6.35 -22.82
N LYS A 227 10.74 6.60 -21.91
CA LYS A 227 10.66 7.69 -20.94
C LYS A 227 11.75 8.73 -21.21
N TYR A 228 11.46 9.97 -20.83
CA TYR A 228 12.43 11.06 -20.88
C TYR A 228 12.78 11.46 -19.46
N ILE A 229 14.07 11.33 -19.11
CA ILE A 229 14.59 11.73 -17.80
C ILE A 229 15.55 12.90 -17.94
N ARG A 230 15.64 13.75 -16.92
CA ARG A 230 16.63 14.80 -16.85
C ARG A 230 18.02 14.21 -16.73
N LYS A 231 18.94 14.63 -17.60
CA LYS A 231 20.35 14.23 -17.51
C LYS A 231 21.00 14.97 -16.33
N GLU A 232 21.71 14.23 -15.47
CA GLU A 232 22.55 14.83 -14.43
C GLU A 232 23.73 15.55 -15.09
N LYS A 233 24.02 16.80 -14.65
CA LYS A 233 25.13 17.60 -15.19
C LYS A 233 26.44 17.09 -14.61
N THR A 234 27.41 16.89 -15.48
CA THR A 234 28.78 16.56 -15.07
C THR A 234 29.61 17.84 -14.79
N SER A 235 29.18 18.99 -15.31
CA SER A 235 29.76 20.29 -15.01
C SER A 235 28.70 21.39 -14.93
N PRO A 236 28.93 22.50 -14.18
CA PRO A 236 27.99 23.61 -14.07
C PRO A 236 27.64 24.29 -15.40
N ASP A 237 28.55 24.23 -16.39
CA ASP A 237 28.37 24.87 -17.70
C ASP A 237 27.60 23.98 -18.69
N GLU A 238 27.32 22.75 -18.35
CA GLU A 238 26.56 21.85 -19.22
C GLU A 238 25.10 22.30 -19.33
N LYS A 239 24.58 22.30 -20.57
CA LYS A 239 23.19 22.67 -20.83
C LYS A 239 22.24 21.59 -20.33
N ASP A 240 21.05 22.02 -19.91
CA ASP A 240 19.97 21.10 -19.57
C ASP A 240 19.60 20.24 -20.79
N SER A 241 19.37 18.96 -20.55
CA SER A 241 18.93 18.03 -21.59
C SER A 241 18.17 16.87 -21.01
N TYR A 242 17.22 16.33 -21.78
CA TYR A 242 16.54 15.07 -21.50
C TYR A 242 17.19 13.94 -22.27
N VAL A 243 17.33 12.80 -21.62
CA VAL A 243 17.80 11.54 -22.21
C VAL A 243 16.61 10.59 -22.33
N GLU A 244 16.53 9.91 -23.46
CA GLU A 244 15.54 8.85 -23.68
C GLU A 244 16.04 7.56 -23.05
N VAL A 245 15.21 6.94 -22.22
CA VAL A 245 15.49 5.65 -21.56
C VAL A 245 14.36 4.68 -21.84
N PRO A 246 14.64 3.34 -21.81
CA PRO A 246 13.58 2.35 -21.87
C PRO A 246 12.61 2.55 -20.73
N GLY A 247 11.32 2.55 -21.02
CA GLY A 247 10.27 2.56 -20.03
C GLY A 247 9.80 1.14 -19.71
N ARG A 248 8.62 1.05 -19.13
CA ARG A 248 8.03 -0.23 -18.74
C ARG A 248 7.68 -1.08 -19.95
N VAL A 249 8.08 -2.34 -19.92
CA VAL A 249 7.68 -3.34 -20.91
C VAL A 249 6.48 -4.13 -20.38
N GLU A 250 5.40 -4.19 -21.16
CA GLU A 250 4.25 -5.05 -20.89
C GLU A 250 4.33 -6.27 -21.79
N TYR A 251 4.14 -7.46 -21.19
CA TYR A 251 4.20 -8.73 -21.92
C TYR A 251 2.80 -9.24 -22.28
N GLN A 252 2.70 -9.94 -23.40
CA GLN A 252 1.48 -10.66 -23.76
C GLN A 252 1.34 -11.93 -22.93
N TYR A 253 0.12 -12.27 -22.57
CA TYR A 253 -0.19 -13.55 -21.92
C TYR A 253 -0.80 -14.52 -22.93
N ALA A 254 -0.38 -15.80 -22.84
CA ALA A 254 -0.86 -16.85 -23.73
C ALA A 254 -2.34 -17.20 -23.47
N GLN A 255 -2.76 -17.10 -22.20
CA GLN A 255 -4.14 -17.36 -21.82
C GLN A 255 -4.75 -16.08 -21.24
N ASN A 256 -5.87 -15.65 -21.83
CA ASN A 256 -6.61 -14.48 -21.39
C ASN A 256 -8.09 -14.82 -21.20
N MET A 257 -8.75 -14.09 -20.32
CA MET A 257 -10.19 -14.25 -20.07
C MET A 257 -10.92 -12.90 -20.08
N LEU A 258 -12.22 -12.94 -20.28
CA LEU A 258 -13.08 -11.76 -20.16
C LEU A 258 -13.30 -11.43 -18.68
N PHE A 259 -13.29 -10.13 -18.34
CA PHE A 259 -13.57 -9.63 -17.00
C PHE A 259 -12.77 -10.37 -15.92
N PRO A 260 -11.43 -10.40 -15.99
CA PRO A 260 -10.60 -11.15 -15.06
C PRO A 260 -10.62 -10.52 -13.66
N ARG A 261 -11.06 -11.31 -12.66
CA ARG A 261 -11.09 -10.91 -11.26
C ARG A 261 -10.02 -11.60 -10.42
N MET A 262 -9.66 -12.83 -10.80
CA MET A 262 -8.59 -13.60 -10.19
C MET A 262 -7.34 -13.55 -11.10
N TYR A 263 -6.65 -12.42 -11.12
CA TYR A 263 -5.54 -12.16 -12.06
C TYR A 263 -4.14 -12.28 -11.46
N SER A 264 -4.00 -12.22 -10.14
CA SER A 264 -2.71 -12.14 -9.45
C SER A 264 -2.17 -13.51 -9.07
N SER A 265 -1.01 -13.88 -9.58
CA SER A 265 -0.33 -15.13 -9.24
C SER A 265 0.15 -15.20 -7.78
N ALA A 266 0.33 -14.05 -7.12
CA ALA A 266 0.73 -13.98 -5.72
C ALA A 266 -0.39 -14.38 -4.73
N HIS A 267 -1.66 -14.46 -5.19
CA HIS A 267 -2.82 -14.66 -4.31
C HIS A 267 -3.59 -15.97 -4.57
N ILE A 268 -2.93 -16.97 -5.15
CA ILE A 268 -3.56 -18.25 -5.50
C ILE A 268 -4.22 -18.96 -4.30
N PRO A 269 -3.54 -19.10 -3.14
CA PRO A 269 -4.15 -19.74 -1.97
C PRO A 269 -5.40 -19.00 -1.48
N GLN A 270 -5.37 -17.68 -1.49
CA GLN A 270 -6.46 -16.83 -1.05
C GLN A 270 -7.67 -16.93 -2.00
N TYR A 271 -7.45 -16.95 -3.32
CA TYR A 271 -8.53 -17.18 -4.28
C TYR A 271 -9.22 -18.53 -4.05
N LYS A 272 -8.44 -19.61 -3.79
CA LYS A 272 -8.97 -20.92 -3.48
C LYS A 272 -9.73 -20.96 -2.15
N GLY A 273 -9.37 -20.14 -1.18
CA GLY A 273 -10.12 -19.97 0.07
C GLY A 273 -11.51 -19.36 -0.14
N TRP A 274 -11.63 -18.42 -1.10
CA TRP A 274 -12.92 -17.77 -1.38
C TRP A 274 -13.83 -18.54 -2.33
N VAL A 275 -13.25 -19.33 -3.25
CA VAL A 275 -13.99 -20.07 -4.27
C VAL A 275 -13.38 -21.45 -4.47
N ASP A 276 -14.21 -22.48 -4.48
CA ASP A 276 -13.78 -23.81 -4.91
C ASP A 276 -13.47 -23.77 -6.43
N ILE A 277 -12.18 -23.82 -6.76
CA ILE A 277 -11.66 -23.67 -8.11
C ILE A 277 -11.22 -25.04 -8.63
N LYS A 278 -11.94 -25.54 -9.64
CA LYS A 278 -11.56 -26.75 -10.39
C LYS A 278 -10.77 -26.38 -11.62
N GLY A 279 -11.15 -25.30 -12.30
CA GLY A 279 -10.51 -24.85 -13.52
C GLY A 279 -10.67 -25.78 -14.70
N TYR A 280 -9.90 -25.54 -15.74
CA TYR A 280 -9.73 -26.40 -16.91
C TYR A 280 -8.30 -26.29 -17.42
N ASP A 281 -7.79 -27.40 -17.97
CA ASP A 281 -6.41 -27.48 -18.44
C ASP A 281 -6.28 -27.02 -19.88
N VAL A 282 -5.31 -26.14 -20.14
CA VAL A 282 -5.01 -25.59 -21.46
C VAL A 282 -3.55 -25.91 -21.81
N PRO A 283 -3.25 -26.43 -23.01
CA PRO A 283 -1.87 -26.64 -23.42
C PRO A 283 -1.12 -25.31 -23.59
N TYR A 284 0.11 -25.29 -23.17
CA TYR A 284 1.02 -24.16 -23.32
C TYR A 284 2.39 -24.67 -23.78
N ASP A 285 2.94 -24.07 -24.82
CA ASP A 285 4.26 -24.39 -25.35
C ASP A 285 5.31 -23.48 -24.69
N GLU A 286 6.12 -24.04 -23.84
CA GLU A 286 7.27 -23.38 -23.21
C GLU A 286 8.53 -23.65 -24.08
N CYS A 287 8.57 -23.01 -25.26
CA CYS A 287 9.66 -23.13 -26.21
C CYS A 287 10.07 -24.61 -26.55
N GLY A 288 9.10 -25.38 -26.98
CA GLY A 288 9.27 -26.80 -27.37
C GLY A 288 8.94 -27.77 -26.23
N ASN A 289 8.66 -27.29 -25.02
CA ASN A 289 8.17 -28.11 -23.92
C ASN A 289 6.67 -27.86 -23.72
N ALA A 290 5.84 -28.82 -24.13
CA ALA A 290 4.40 -28.70 -23.92
C ALA A 290 4.03 -28.99 -22.45
N ILE A 291 3.46 -28.03 -21.76
CA ILE A 291 2.93 -28.17 -20.42
C ILE A 291 1.43 -27.89 -20.38
N MET A 292 0.75 -28.43 -19.37
CA MET A 292 -0.67 -28.12 -19.13
C MET A 292 -0.77 -27.06 -18.04
N VAL A 293 -1.53 -25.99 -18.31
CA VAL A 293 -1.79 -24.90 -17.37
C VAL A 293 -3.27 -24.92 -16.98
N ASN A 294 -3.56 -25.02 -15.70
CA ASN A 294 -4.93 -24.99 -15.17
C ASN A 294 -5.40 -23.54 -15.04
N ILE A 295 -6.43 -23.19 -15.81
CA ILE A 295 -7.02 -21.83 -15.83
C ILE A 295 -8.39 -21.87 -15.14
N PRO A 296 -8.74 -20.89 -14.28
CA PRO A 296 -10.05 -20.85 -13.68
C PRO A 296 -11.14 -20.64 -14.75
N THR A 297 -12.29 -21.29 -14.55
CA THR A 297 -13.44 -21.07 -15.44
C THR A 297 -14.01 -19.67 -15.27
N GLN A 298 -14.70 -19.18 -16.34
CA GLN A 298 -15.37 -17.87 -16.28
C GLN A 298 -16.40 -17.81 -15.15
N TRP A 299 -17.04 -18.94 -14.82
CA TRP A 299 -18.04 -19.00 -13.74
C TRP A 299 -17.39 -18.89 -12.35
N GLU A 300 -16.27 -19.54 -12.12
CA GLU A 300 -15.49 -19.42 -10.88
C GLU A 300 -15.00 -17.98 -10.67
N ASN A 301 -14.53 -17.35 -11.74
CA ASN A 301 -14.12 -15.95 -11.74
C ASN A 301 -15.29 -15.00 -11.39
N ILE A 302 -16.50 -15.25 -11.93
CA ILE A 302 -17.71 -14.50 -11.59
C ILE A 302 -18.16 -14.78 -10.15
N LYS A 303 -18.07 -16.03 -9.66
CA LYS A 303 -18.35 -16.35 -8.25
C LYS A 303 -17.44 -15.56 -7.31
N PHE A 304 -16.13 -15.45 -7.63
CA PHE A 304 -15.20 -14.65 -6.85
C PHE A 304 -15.60 -13.16 -6.81
N PHE A 305 -16.01 -12.59 -7.96
CA PHE A 305 -16.51 -11.21 -8.00
C PHE A 305 -17.67 -11.00 -7.02
N PHE A 306 -18.69 -11.88 -7.04
CA PHE A 306 -19.84 -11.72 -6.17
C PHE A 306 -19.53 -12.02 -4.70
N ARG A 307 -18.77 -13.09 -4.39
CA ARG A 307 -18.49 -13.49 -3.01
C ARG A 307 -17.50 -12.56 -2.31
N TYR A 308 -16.39 -12.26 -2.99
CA TYR A 308 -15.34 -11.46 -2.39
C TYR A 308 -15.51 -9.97 -2.71
N GLN A 309 -15.45 -9.59 -4.00
CA GLN A 309 -15.35 -8.17 -4.35
C GLN A 309 -16.65 -7.39 -4.07
N LEU A 310 -17.82 -7.97 -4.36
CA LEU A 310 -19.08 -7.28 -4.14
C LEU A 310 -19.61 -7.50 -2.72
N ASN A 311 -19.66 -8.74 -2.22
CA ASN A 311 -20.25 -9.02 -0.91
C ASN A 311 -19.30 -8.63 0.22
N PHE A 312 -18.08 -9.19 0.26
CA PHE A 312 -17.14 -8.95 1.36
C PHE A 312 -16.52 -7.54 1.32
N MET A 313 -16.05 -7.06 0.14
CA MET A 313 -15.35 -5.78 0.01
C MET A 313 -16.26 -4.56 -0.19
N TYR A 314 -17.59 -4.74 -0.36
CA TYR A 314 -18.51 -3.61 -0.52
C TYR A 314 -19.75 -3.73 0.36
N TRP A 315 -20.56 -4.80 0.24
CA TRP A 315 -21.81 -4.93 1.01
C TRP A 315 -21.55 -5.03 2.51
N ARG A 316 -20.51 -5.73 2.95
CA ARG A 316 -20.11 -5.78 4.35
C ARG A 316 -19.84 -4.37 4.89
N TYR A 317 -19.09 -3.54 4.19
CA TYR A 317 -18.82 -2.15 4.56
C TYR A 317 -20.07 -1.27 4.52
N PHE A 318 -20.92 -1.49 3.52
CA PHE A 318 -22.19 -0.81 3.46
C PHE A 318 -23.04 -1.11 4.70
N MET A 319 -23.14 -2.38 5.08
CA MET A 319 -23.90 -2.81 6.24
C MET A 319 -23.31 -2.30 7.57
N TRP A 320 -21.99 -2.14 7.68
CA TRP A 320 -21.38 -1.48 8.83
C TRP A 320 -21.95 -0.10 9.12
N ASN A 321 -22.22 0.66 8.08
CA ASN A 321 -22.74 2.02 8.21
C ASN A 321 -24.25 2.11 8.48
N PHE A 322 -25.03 1.06 8.11
CA PHE A 322 -26.49 1.15 8.11
C PHE A 322 -27.19 0.04 8.88
N ALA A 323 -26.50 -1.01 9.29
CA ALA A 323 -27.04 -2.07 10.14
C ALA A 323 -26.29 -2.18 11.47
N GLY A 324 -24.96 -2.24 11.41
CA GLY A 324 -24.05 -2.31 12.55
C GLY A 324 -22.76 -3.07 12.22
N ARG A 325 -21.75 -2.93 13.06
CA ARG A 325 -20.40 -3.49 12.91
C ARG A 325 -20.07 -4.39 14.09
N GLN A 326 -19.55 -5.60 13.82
CA GLN A 326 -19.19 -6.57 14.84
C GLN A 326 -18.03 -6.11 15.71
N ASN A 327 -16.94 -5.66 15.09
CA ASN A 327 -15.76 -5.07 15.74
C ASN A 327 -14.89 -4.33 14.69
N ASP A 328 -13.84 -3.65 15.13
CA ASP A 328 -12.92 -2.91 14.27
C ASP A 328 -11.67 -3.71 13.86
N ILE A 329 -11.61 -5.00 14.19
CA ILE A 329 -10.53 -5.89 13.80
C ILE A 329 -10.70 -6.27 12.33
N GLN A 330 -9.60 -6.25 11.57
CA GLN A 330 -9.62 -6.56 10.15
C GLN A 330 -10.02 -8.01 9.91
N GLY A 331 -11.10 -8.21 9.13
CA GLY A 331 -11.57 -9.52 8.72
C GLY A 331 -10.98 -10.00 7.39
N SER A 332 -10.80 -11.31 7.28
CA SER A 332 -10.46 -12.02 6.03
C SER A 332 -11.53 -13.03 5.60
N GLY A 333 -12.70 -12.96 6.24
CA GLY A 333 -13.85 -13.85 5.98
C GLY A 333 -14.14 -14.82 7.12
N GLU A 334 -13.36 -14.78 8.20
CA GLU A 334 -13.58 -15.51 9.44
C GLU A 334 -14.79 -14.94 10.20
N ILE A 335 -15.33 -15.74 11.13
CA ILE A 335 -16.55 -15.40 11.88
C ILE A 335 -16.28 -14.38 13.01
N GLU A 336 -15.05 -14.31 13.49
CA GLU A 336 -14.65 -13.51 14.66
C GLU A 336 -14.52 -12.01 14.35
N HIS A 337 -14.13 -11.67 13.14
CA HIS A 337 -13.61 -10.34 12.87
C HIS A 337 -14.32 -9.62 11.73
N GLY A 338 -14.61 -8.34 11.97
CA GLY A 338 -14.98 -7.37 10.95
C GLY A 338 -16.26 -7.68 10.17
N ASN A 339 -17.16 -8.51 10.68
CA ASN A 339 -18.44 -8.77 10.05
C ASN A 339 -19.44 -7.64 10.31
N TRP A 340 -20.56 -7.66 9.62
CA TRP A 340 -21.68 -6.79 9.95
C TRP A 340 -22.67 -7.52 10.86
N ILE A 341 -23.34 -6.77 11.71
CA ILE A 341 -24.35 -7.24 12.64
C ILE A 341 -25.53 -6.27 12.65
N THR A 342 -26.60 -6.64 13.33
CA THR A 342 -27.82 -5.82 13.42
C THR A 342 -28.14 -5.35 14.81
N GLY A 343 -27.68 -6.04 15.86
CA GLY A 343 -28.14 -5.92 17.23
C GLY A 343 -29.39 -6.75 17.53
N ILE A 344 -29.89 -7.51 16.55
CA ILE A 344 -31.05 -8.41 16.71
C ILE A 344 -30.53 -9.82 16.88
N PRO A 345 -30.62 -10.45 18.08
CA PRO A 345 -29.97 -11.72 18.38
C PRO A 345 -30.33 -12.86 17.41
N PHE A 346 -31.56 -12.93 16.97
CA PHE A 346 -32.01 -13.97 16.01
C PHE A 346 -31.26 -13.87 14.66
N ILE A 347 -30.95 -12.66 14.19
CA ILE A 347 -30.21 -12.44 12.94
C ILE A 347 -28.72 -12.65 13.19
N ASP A 348 -28.21 -12.04 14.25
CA ASP A 348 -26.77 -12.00 14.51
C ASP A 348 -26.23 -13.39 14.90
N ASN A 349 -26.97 -14.16 15.71
CA ASN A 349 -26.59 -15.52 16.06
C ASN A 349 -26.53 -16.46 14.84
N TRP A 350 -27.39 -16.22 13.86
CA TRP A 350 -27.33 -16.94 12.58
C TRP A 350 -26.15 -16.51 11.70
N LEU A 351 -25.79 -15.22 11.71
CA LEU A 351 -24.72 -14.67 10.87
C LEU A 351 -23.33 -14.98 11.45
N VAL A 352 -23.12 -14.72 12.72
CA VAL A 352 -21.81 -14.66 13.37
C VAL A 352 -21.73 -15.43 14.68
N GLY A 353 -22.63 -16.39 14.89
CA GLY A 353 -22.65 -17.24 16.08
C GLY A 353 -23.28 -16.56 17.31
N ASP A 354 -23.39 -17.33 18.42
CA ASP A 354 -24.07 -16.87 19.63
C ASP A 354 -23.36 -15.68 20.27
N GLN A 355 -24.00 -14.53 20.22
CA GLN A 355 -23.45 -13.26 20.74
C GLN A 355 -23.44 -13.24 22.29
N SER A 356 -24.20 -14.08 22.96
CA SER A 356 -24.19 -14.15 24.43
C SER A 356 -22.91 -14.81 24.96
N LEU A 357 -22.33 -15.74 24.19
CA LEU A 357 -21.11 -16.46 24.50
C LEU A 357 -19.84 -15.87 23.85
N LEU A 358 -19.98 -14.74 23.17
CA LEU A 358 -18.84 -14.07 22.54
C LEU A 358 -17.72 -13.83 23.57
N PRO A 359 -16.43 -14.03 23.26
CA PRO A 359 -15.32 -13.70 24.14
C PRO A 359 -15.36 -12.25 24.63
N GLN A 360 -14.97 -12.04 25.90
CA GLN A 360 -15.06 -10.71 26.53
C GLN A 360 -14.28 -9.64 25.78
N GLU A 361 -13.13 -9.98 25.22
CA GLU A 361 -12.30 -9.10 24.38
C GLU A 361 -13.08 -8.55 23.17
N LEU A 362 -13.91 -9.39 22.55
CA LEU A 362 -14.73 -8.98 21.40
C LEU A 362 -15.99 -8.23 21.83
N LYS A 363 -16.54 -8.50 23.00
CA LYS A 363 -17.65 -7.73 23.58
C LYS A 363 -17.23 -6.30 23.96
N ASP A 364 -16.03 -6.17 24.50
CA ASP A 364 -15.48 -4.87 24.97
C ASP A 364 -14.88 -4.07 23.83
N ASN A 365 -14.85 -4.61 22.61
CA ASN A 365 -14.33 -3.89 21.45
C ASN A 365 -15.22 -2.66 21.16
N LYS A 366 -14.63 -1.47 21.17
CA LYS A 366 -15.35 -0.21 20.94
C LYS A 366 -15.92 -0.06 19.54
N GLY A 367 -15.38 -0.79 18.56
CA GLY A 367 -15.93 -0.88 17.22
C GLY A 367 -17.16 -1.79 17.11
N HIS A 368 -17.67 -2.36 18.24
CA HIS A 368 -18.93 -3.13 18.28
C HIS A 368 -20.13 -2.16 18.33
N ASN A 369 -20.70 -1.87 17.16
CA ASN A 369 -21.76 -0.89 16.99
C ASN A 369 -23.01 -1.54 16.40
N VAL A 370 -24.18 -1.32 17.01
CA VAL A 370 -25.46 -1.86 16.57
C VAL A 370 -26.47 -0.77 16.27
N PHE A 371 -27.06 -0.79 15.08
CA PHE A 371 -28.02 0.25 14.64
C PHE A 371 -29.43 -0.32 14.39
N TYR A 372 -29.65 -1.60 14.68
CA TYR A 372 -30.96 -2.27 14.50
C TYR A 372 -31.54 -2.15 13.09
N CYS A 373 -30.69 -2.01 12.08
CA CYS A 373 -31.07 -1.69 10.71
C CYS A 373 -31.94 -0.43 10.53
N LEU A 374 -32.05 0.44 11.53
CA LEU A 374 -32.92 1.62 11.46
C LEU A 374 -32.53 2.58 10.33
N PRO A 375 -31.23 2.96 10.16
CA PRO A 375 -30.82 3.81 9.04
C PRO A 375 -31.04 3.10 7.68
N LEU A 376 -30.82 1.78 7.60
CA LEU A 376 -31.07 1.00 6.40
C LEU A 376 -32.52 1.05 5.98
N LEU A 377 -33.43 0.84 6.90
CA LEU A 377 -34.87 0.89 6.65
C LEU A 377 -35.35 2.27 6.22
N LEU A 378 -34.89 3.33 6.89
CA LEU A 378 -35.19 4.72 6.48
C LEU A 378 -34.66 5.00 5.08
N GLY A 379 -33.44 4.56 4.76
CA GLY A 379 -32.84 4.72 3.44
C GLY A 379 -33.64 4.00 2.35
N LEU A 380 -34.11 2.78 2.60
CA LEU A 380 -34.97 2.04 1.68
C LEU A 380 -36.32 2.75 1.47
N ILE A 381 -36.95 3.23 2.55
CA ILE A 381 -38.19 4.02 2.45
C ILE A 381 -37.95 5.25 1.58
N GLY A 382 -36.88 5.99 1.80
CA GLY A 382 -36.54 7.18 1.02
C GLY A 382 -36.24 6.89 -0.45
N LEU A 383 -35.52 5.80 -0.72
CA LEU A 383 -35.23 5.33 -2.06
C LEU A 383 -36.52 5.04 -2.83
N PHE A 384 -37.42 4.22 -2.25
CA PHE A 384 -38.71 3.90 -2.89
C PHE A 384 -39.61 5.13 -3.01
N TRP A 385 -39.71 5.94 -1.96
CA TRP A 385 -40.47 7.17 -2.02
C TRP A 385 -40.02 8.09 -3.15
N GLN A 386 -38.72 8.32 -3.31
CA GLN A 386 -38.14 9.15 -4.37
C GLN A 386 -38.46 8.54 -5.77
N ALA A 387 -38.30 7.24 -5.92
CA ALA A 387 -38.56 6.53 -7.18
C ALA A 387 -40.03 6.65 -7.61
N TYR A 388 -40.95 6.72 -6.67
CA TYR A 388 -42.40 6.79 -6.96
C TYR A 388 -43.02 8.20 -6.84
N CYS A 389 -42.19 9.26 -6.60
CA CYS A 389 -42.65 10.65 -6.55
C CYS A 389 -42.88 11.32 -7.91
N GLY A 390 -43.36 10.57 -8.91
CA GLY A 390 -43.63 11.08 -10.24
C GLY A 390 -42.35 11.44 -11.04
N GLN A 391 -42.50 12.10 -12.16
CA GLN A 391 -41.41 12.35 -13.11
C GLN A 391 -40.24 13.15 -12.53
N LYS A 392 -40.49 14.12 -11.68
CA LYS A 392 -39.42 14.91 -11.01
C LYS A 392 -38.68 14.06 -9.97
N GLY A 393 -39.39 13.22 -9.23
CA GLY A 393 -38.80 12.30 -8.27
C GLY A 393 -37.87 11.31 -8.96
N VAL A 394 -38.33 10.70 -10.06
CA VAL A 394 -37.52 9.76 -10.86
C VAL A 394 -36.26 10.43 -11.42
N GLN A 395 -36.32 11.68 -11.86
CA GLN A 395 -35.15 12.41 -12.35
C GLN A 395 -34.09 12.60 -11.23
N GLN A 396 -34.53 12.98 -10.04
CA GLN A 396 -33.63 13.15 -8.88
C GLN A 396 -33.14 11.83 -8.34
N PHE A 397 -33.98 10.78 -8.37
CA PHE A 397 -33.57 9.41 -8.03
C PHE A 397 -32.37 8.97 -8.86
N TRP A 398 -32.40 9.15 -10.17
CA TRP A 398 -31.24 8.76 -11.01
C TRP A 398 -29.98 9.54 -10.69
N VAL A 399 -30.06 10.80 -10.25
CA VAL A 399 -28.89 11.57 -9.83
C VAL A 399 -28.26 10.93 -8.59
N VAL A 400 -29.08 10.64 -7.57
CA VAL A 400 -28.58 10.01 -6.32
C VAL A 400 -28.12 8.58 -6.59
N PHE A 401 -28.88 7.82 -7.42
CA PHE A 401 -28.51 6.46 -7.79
C PHE A 401 -27.15 6.39 -8.51
N PHE A 402 -26.92 7.29 -9.49
CA PHE A 402 -25.61 7.30 -10.14
C PHE A 402 -24.49 7.78 -9.22
N LEU A 403 -24.76 8.71 -8.33
CA LEU A 403 -23.77 9.04 -7.28
C LEU A 403 -23.45 7.80 -6.44
N PHE A 404 -24.44 7.09 -5.95
CA PHE A 404 -24.30 5.85 -5.19
C PHE A 404 -23.55 4.77 -5.96
N PHE A 405 -23.95 4.50 -7.20
CA PHE A 405 -23.36 3.47 -8.05
C PHE A 405 -21.90 3.79 -8.44
N MET A 406 -21.66 5.02 -8.90
CA MET A 406 -20.33 5.42 -9.42
C MET A 406 -19.28 5.56 -8.32
N THR A 407 -19.68 5.94 -7.11
CA THR A 407 -18.77 6.04 -5.95
C THR A 407 -18.72 4.75 -5.09
N GLY A 408 -19.47 3.73 -5.48
CA GLY A 408 -19.53 2.43 -4.81
C GLY A 408 -19.17 1.28 -5.75
N ILE A 409 -20.16 0.68 -6.38
CA ILE A 409 -20.01 -0.54 -7.20
C ILE A 409 -19.05 -0.31 -8.38
N ALA A 410 -19.09 0.86 -9.03
CA ALA A 410 -18.16 1.18 -10.11
C ALA A 410 -16.70 1.24 -9.60
N ILE A 411 -16.47 1.69 -8.37
CA ILE A 411 -15.14 1.66 -7.74
C ILE A 411 -14.70 0.22 -7.45
N VAL A 412 -15.59 -0.67 -6.99
CA VAL A 412 -15.29 -2.11 -6.85
C VAL A 412 -14.79 -2.69 -8.16
N LEU A 413 -15.50 -2.41 -9.26
CA LEU A 413 -15.12 -2.86 -10.60
C LEU A 413 -13.73 -2.32 -11.02
N TYR A 414 -13.50 -1.03 -10.81
CA TYR A 414 -12.27 -0.35 -11.19
C TYR A 414 -11.05 -0.80 -10.37
N LEU A 415 -11.20 -0.89 -9.05
CA LEU A 415 -10.09 -1.27 -8.17
C LEU A 415 -9.65 -2.72 -8.37
N ASN A 416 -10.56 -3.61 -8.77
CA ASN A 416 -10.28 -5.04 -8.98
C ASN A 416 -9.39 -5.64 -7.86
N GLN A 417 -9.80 -5.44 -6.60
CA GLN A 417 -8.98 -5.75 -5.43
C GLN A 417 -8.77 -7.26 -5.26
N THR A 418 -7.54 -7.61 -4.95
CA THR A 418 -7.14 -8.97 -4.57
C THR A 418 -7.48 -9.25 -3.11
N PRO A 419 -7.58 -10.52 -2.68
CA PRO A 419 -7.68 -10.88 -1.25
C PRO A 419 -6.46 -10.44 -0.45
N SER A 420 -6.55 -10.55 0.88
CA SER A 420 -5.45 -10.23 1.82
C SER A 420 -4.95 -8.80 1.69
N GLN A 421 -5.88 -7.84 1.72
CA GLN A 421 -5.52 -6.43 1.77
C GLN A 421 -4.82 -6.10 3.10
N PRO A 422 -3.86 -5.17 3.13
CA PRO A 422 -3.11 -4.84 4.35
C PRO A 422 -3.97 -4.15 5.43
N ARG A 423 -5.14 -3.63 5.07
CA ARG A 423 -6.13 -3.00 5.96
C ARG A 423 -7.51 -3.00 5.32
N GLU A 424 -8.55 -2.69 6.10
CA GLU A 424 -9.90 -2.49 5.58
C GLU A 424 -9.93 -1.31 4.58
N ARG A 425 -10.74 -1.44 3.53
CA ARG A 425 -10.82 -0.48 2.41
C ARG A 425 -12.17 0.23 2.32
N ASP A 426 -12.93 0.30 3.40
CA ASP A 426 -14.24 0.93 3.50
C ASP A 426 -14.25 2.39 3.05
N TYR A 427 -13.19 3.13 3.35
CA TYR A 427 -13.03 4.52 2.93
C TYR A 427 -13.05 4.74 1.41
N ALA A 428 -12.72 3.73 0.61
CA ALA A 428 -12.79 3.81 -0.84
C ALA A 428 -14.24 4.01 -1.35
N TYR A 429 -15.22 3.64 -0.55
CA TYR A 429 -16.64 3.66 -0.89
C TYR A 429 -17.45 4.71 -0.11
N ALA A 430 -16.79 5.59 0.63
CA ALA A 430 -17.44 6.62 1.48
C ALA A 430 -18.43 7.50 0.71
N GLY A 431 -18.14 7.82 -0.55
CA GLY A 431 -19.07 8.58 -1.42
C GLY A 431 -20.39 7.86 -1.66
N SER A 432 -20.38 6.52 -1.75
CA SER A 432 -21.59 5.69 -1.88
C SER A 432 -22.42 5.72 -0.59
N PHE A 433 -21.78 5.64 0.56
CA PHE A 433 -22.45 5.71 1.85
C PHE A 433 -23.07 7.10 2.08
N TYR A 434 -22.36 8.16 1.70
CA TYR A 434 -22.88 9.52 1.68
C TYR A 434 -24.13 9.62 0.79
N ALA A 435 -24.10 9.05 -0.41
CA ALA A 435 -25.24 9.05 -1.32
C ALA A 435 -26.45 8.32 -0.73
N PHE A 436 -26.24 7.18 -0.05
CA PHE A 436 -27.31 6.45 0.63
C PHE A 436 -27.89 7.25 1.80
N ALA A 437 -27.09 8.00 2.52
CA ALA A 437 -27.54 8.88 3.61
C ALA A 437 -28.55 9.96 3.11
N ILE A 438 -28.48 10.38 1.85
CA ILE A 438 -29.49 11.25 1.24
C ILE A 438 -30.86 10.55 1.26
N TRP A 439 -30.92 9.26 0.91
CA TRP A 439 -32.16 8.49 0.98
C TRP A 439 -32.63 8.25 2.41
N VAL A 440 -31.71 8.11 3.39
CA VAL A 440 -32.09 8.05 4.81
C VAL A 440 -32.86 9.31 5.21
N GLY A 441 -32.33 10.50 4.88
CA GLY A 441 -33.04 11.76 5.11
C GLY A 441 -34.37 11.87 4.36
N MET A 442 -34.44 11.39 3.12
CA MET A 442 -35.67 11.34 2.33
C MET A 442 -36.72 10.37 2.87
N GLY A 443 -36.31 9.35 3.64
CA GLY A 443 -37.19 8.42 4.33
C GLY A 443 -38.16 9.14 5.28
N VAL A 444 -37.67 10.18 5.95
CA VAL A 444 -38.50 11.02 6.83
C VAL A 444 -39.67 11.66 6.05
N ALA A 445 -39.39 12.25 4.88
CA ALA A 445 -40.42 12.82 4.01
C ALA A 445 -41.39 11.75 3.46
N GLY A 446 -40.90 10.56 3.16
CA GLY A 446 -41.70 9.42 2.77
C GLY A 446 -42.71 9.00 3.84
N ILE A 447 -42.26 8.88 5.09
CA ILE A 447 -43.12 8.52 6.23
C ILE A 447 -44.15 9.63 6.51
N ILE A 448 -43.77 10.91 6.46
CA ILE A 448 -44.72 12.04 6.60
C ILE A 448 -45.83 11.94 5.57
N LYS A 449 -45.47 11.67 4.31
CA LYS A 449 -46.45 11.48 3.24
C LYS A 449 -47.35 10.29 3.48
N LEU A 450 -46.80 9.16 3.94
CA LEU A 450 -47.61 7.98 4.29
C LEU A 450 -48.61 8.29 5.39
N LEU A 451 -48.23 8.95 6.47
CA LEU A 451 -49.16 9.33 7.54
C LEU A 451 -50.21 10.32 7.07
N ARG A 452 -49.86 11.28 6.24
CA ARG A 452 -50.84 12.22 5.64
C ARG A 452 -51.82 11.50 4.73
N ASP A 453 -51.36 10.67 3.82
CA ASP A 453 -52.20 10.06 2.77
C ASP A 453 -53.07 8.91 3.33
N TYR A 454 -52.57 8.08 4.23
CA TYR A 454 -53.25 6.91 4.78
C TYR A 454 -53.85 7.13 6.17
N ALA A 455 -53.11 7.72 7.10
CA ALA A 455 -53.64 8.00 8.43
C ALA A 455 -54.43 9.34 8.52
N LYS A 456 -54.50 10.08 7.40
CA LYS A 456 -55.21 11.38 7.30
C LYS A 456 -54.75 12.43 8.33
N MET A 457 -53.52 12.32 8.79
CA MET A 457 -52.95 13.35 9.72
C MET A 457 -52.73 14.67 8.97
N GLN A 458 -52.87 15.77 9.69
CA GLN A 458 -52.46 17.09 9.18
C GLN A 458 -50.94 17.13 8.97
N GLU A 459 -50.49 17.87 7.96
CA GLU A 459 -49.08 17.87 7.53
C GLU A 459 -48.12 18.31 8.63
N LEU A 460 -48.41 19.42 9.34
CA LEU A 460 -47.53 19.94 10.37
C LEU A 460 -47.37 19.01 11.60
N PRO A 461 -48.44 18.47 12.20
CA PRO A 461 -48.33 17.48 13.27
C PRO A 461 -47.60 16.21 12.82
N ALA A 462 -47.86 15.73 11.61
CA ALA A 462 -47.19 14.57 11.04
C ALA A 462 -45.69 14.86 10.88
N ALA A 463 -45.32 16.02 10.33
CA ALA A 463 -43.93 16.41 10.17
C ALA A 463 -43.19 16.51 11.51
N ILE A 464 -43.80 17.15 12.54
CA ILE A 464 -43.18 17.26 13.87
C ILE A 464 -42.97 15.87 14.49
N LEU A 465 -44.02 15.03 14.49
CA LEU A 465 -43.96 13.69 15.08
C LEU A 465 -42.89 12.81 14.40
N VAL A 466 -42.95 12.73 13.07
CA VAL A 466 -42.02 11.87 12.30
C VAL A 466 -40.59 12.38 12.43
N SER A 467 -40.38 13.71 12.34
CA SER A 467 -39.03 14.25 12.49
C SER A 467 -38.47 13.99 13.89
N ALA A 468 -39.26 14.12 14.94
CA ALA A 468 -38.84 13.85 16.32
C ALA A 468 -38.46 12.35 16.50
N LEU A 469 -39.29 11.44 15.97
CA LEU A 469 -39.01 10.00 16.05
C LEU A 469 -37.81 9.60 15.22
N CYS A 470 -37.70 10.08 13.97
CA CYS A 470 -36.57 9.74 13.11
C CYS A 470 -35.24 10.37 13.58
N LEU A 471 -35.28 11.48 14.35
CA LEU A 471 -34.11 12.07 14.95
C LEU A 471 -33.45 11.15 15.99
N LEU A 472 -34.20 10.22 16.59
CA LEU A 472 -33.64 9.22 17.50
C LEU A 472 -32.66 8.28 16.80
N VAL A 473 -32.76 8.08 15.49
CA VAL A 473 -31.86 7.22 14.73
C VAL A 473 -30.42 7.76 14.72
N PRO A 474 -30.16 9.00 14.24
CA PRO A 474 -28.81 9.55 14.31
C PRO A 474 -28.32 9.77 15.75
N ILE A 475 -29.20 10.02 16.72
CA ILE A 475 -28.83 10.12 18.15
C ILE A 475 -28.34 8.75 18.65
N GLN A 476 -29.06 7.67 18.36
CA GLN A 476 -28.66 6.31 18.72
C GLN A 476 -27.35 5.92 18.04
N MET A 477 -27.19 6.22 16.75
CA MET A 477 -25.94 5.97 16.04
C MET A 477 -24.78 6.74 16.68
N ALA A 478 -24.96 8.04 16.98
CA ALA A 478 -23.95 8.84 17.64
C ALA A 478 -23.57 8.28 19.03
N GLY A 479 -24.55 7.80 19.79
CA GLY A 479 -24.31 7.16 21.09
C GLY A 479 -23.52 5.85 20.99
N GLN A 480 -23.68 5.09 19.90
CA GLN A 480 -22.94 3.86 19.68
C GLN A 480 -21.51 4.11 19.20
N THR A 481 -21.33 5.11 18.33
CA THR A 481 -20.07 5.31 17.63
C THR A 481 -19.17 6.39 18.24
N TRP A 482 -19.60 7.05 19.33
CA TRP A 482 -18.85 8.16 19.89
C TRP A 482 -17.48 7.74 20.41
N ASP A 483 -17.38 6.64 21.11
CA ASP A 483 -16.19 6.15 21.78
C ASP A 483 -15.14 5.57 20.83
N ASP A 484 -15.54 5.01 19.69
CA ASP A 484 -14.61 4.54 18.63
C ASP A 484 -14.25 5.65 17.62
N HIS A 485 -14.89 6.82 17.69
CA HIS A 485 -14.57 8.01 16.89
C HIS A 485 -13.84 9.09 17.69
N ASP A 486 -13.86 9.05 19.02
CA ASP A 486 -13.09 9.97 19.85
C ASP A 486 -11.61 9.58 19.84
N ARG A 487 -10.81 10.38 19.14
CA ARG A 487 -9.36 10.18 19.02
C ARG A 487 -8.57 11.16 19.88
N SER A 488 -9.24 11.87 20.81
CA SER A 488 -8.59 12.81 21.71
C SER A 488 -7.65 12.08 22.67
N GLY A 489 -6.55 12.74 23.02
CA GLY A 489 -5.58 12.20 23.98
C GLY A 489 -4.73 11.04 23.49
N ARG A 490 -4.87 10.59 22.24
CA ARG A 490 -4.14 9.48 21.63
C ARG A 490 -2.93 9.98 20.85
N TYR A 491 -1.74 9.82 21.40
CA TYR A 491 -0.47 10.23 20.78
C TYR A 491 0.48 9.05 20.48
N VAL A 492 -0.05 7.82 20.50
CA VAL A 492 0.76 6.60 20.39
C VAL A 492 1.59 6.58 19.11
N ALA A 493 0.99 6.90 17.95
CA ALA A 493 1.71 6.85 16.67
C ALA A 493 2.85 7.88 16.62
N ARG A 494 2.65 9.10 17.14
CA ARG A 494 3.70 10.11 17.28
C ARG A 494 4.84 9.60 18.16
N ASP A 495 4.50 9.14 19.36
CA ASP A 495 5.48 8.70 20.35
C ASP A 495 6.20 7.42 19.89
N PHE A 496 5.54 6.54 19.18
CA PHE A 496 6.15 5.38 18.55
C PHE A 496 7.24 5.78 17.54
N GLY A 497 6.98 6.78 16.70
CA GLY A 497 7.98 7.36 15.82
C GLY A 497 9.15 8.01 16.58
N GLN A 498 8.86 8.76 17.67
CA GLN A 498 9.92 9.30 18.53
C GLN A 498 10.77 8.21 19.18
N ASN A 499 10.16 7.13 19.66
CA ASN A 499 10.84 6.02 20.27
C ASN A 499 11.78 5.29 19.31
N TYR A 500 11.42 5.19 18.02
CA TYR A 500 12.35 4.73 16.99
C TYR A 500 13.59 5.63 16.89
N LEU A 501 13.35 6.93 16.76
CA LEU A 501 14.43 7.91 16.62
C LEU A 501 15.30 8.02 17.87
N MET A 502 14.72 7.82 19.08
CA MET A 502 15.45 7.75 20.33
C MET A 502 16.27 6.46 20.50
N SER A 503 15.89 5.38 19.82
CA SER A 503 16.66 4.13 19.82
C SER A 503 17.98 4.27 19.06
N LEU A 504 18.14 5.29 18.21
CA LEU A 504 19.32 5.50 17.41
C LEU A 504 20.41 6.21 18.20
N GLN A 505 21.67 5.98 17.83
CA GLN A 505 22.80 6.72 18.38
C GLN A 505 22.61 8.24 18.16
N GLU A 506 22.98 9.05 19.15
CA GLU A 506 22.76 10.51 19.12
C GLU A 506 23.71 11.24 18.16
N SER A 507 24.80 10.61 17.75
CA SER A 507 25.81 11.18 16.86
C SER A 507 26.06 10.30 15.63
N GLY A 508 26.73 10.84 14.62
CA GLY A 508 27.13 10.08 13.44
C GLY A 508 26.07 10.02 12.33
N ASN A 509 25.02 10.85 12.39
CA ASN A 509 23.98 10.93 11.38
C ASN A 509 23.40 9.55 11.00
N PRO A 510 22.77 8.84 11.93
CA PRO A 510 22.37 7.46 11.74
C PRO A 510 21.35 7.30 10.61
N ILE A 511 21.37 6.13 9.99
CA ILE A 511 20.39 5.71 8.97
C ILE A 511 19.50 4.65 9.62
N ILE A 512 18.17 4.80 9.50
CA ILE A 512 17.23 3.76 9.89
C ILE A 512 16.47 3.27 8.67
N PHE A 513 16.57 1.97 8.40
CA PHE A 513 15.75 1.30 7.39
C PHE A 513 14.41 0.90 7.98
N THR A 514 13.35 1.31 7.31
CA THR A 514 11.96 0.97 7.62
C THR A 514 11.33 0.28 6.42
N ASN A 515 10.19 -0.38 6.60
CA ASN A 515 9.47 -1.01 5.48
C ASN A 515 7.97 -0.78 5.62
N GLY A 516 7.38 -0.12 4.61
CA GLY A 516 5.97 0.22 4.57
C GLY A 516 5.60 1.49 5.35
N ASP A 517 4.33 1.86 5.25
CA ASP A 517 3.79 3.15 5.72
C ASP A 517 3.77 3.26 7.25
N ASN A 518 3.37 2.18 7.94
CA ASN A 518 3.11 2.21 9.38
C ASN A 518 4.37 2.49 10.20
N ASP A 519 5.53 2.06 9.73
CA ASP A 519 6.82 2.32 10.38
C ASP A 519 7.39 3.68 9.98
N THR A 520 7.23 4.08 8.72
CA THR A 520 7.90 5.23 8.14
C THR A 520 7.20 6.54 8.45
N PHE A 521 5.88 6.62 8.28
CA PHE A 521 5.15 7.89 8.45
C PHE A 521 5.20 8.48 9.86
N PRO A 522 5.17 7.69 10.95
CA PRO A 522 5.39 8.25 12.28
C PRO A 522 6.77 8.91 12.47
N LEU A 523 7.82 8.37 11.83
CA LEU A 523 9.14 8.96 11.86
C LEU A 523 9.17 10.26 11.06
N TRP A 524 8.65 10.24 9.85
CA TRP A 524 8.56 11.45 9.01
C TRP A 524 7.74 12.55 9.67
N TYR A 525 6.61 12.23 10.30
CA TYR A 525 5.83 13.21 11.07
C TYR A 525 6.68 13.93 12.12
N ASN A 526 7.46 13.16 12.90
CA ASN A 526 8.33 13.73 13.92
C ASN A 526 9.46 14.57 13.34
N GLN A 527 10.06 14.15 12.23
CA GLN A 527 11.14 14.89 11.57
C GLN A 527 10.63 16.14 10.86
N GLU A 528 9.55 16.01 10.06
CA GLU A 528 9.03 17.08 9.22
C GLU A 528 8.19 18.11 9.97
N THR A 529 7.44 17.68 11.00
CA THR A 529 6.49 18.54 11.72
C THR A 529 7.04 19.03 13.04
N GLU A 530 7.70 18.17 13.81
CA GLU A 530 8.22 18.50 15.15
C GLU A 530 9.73 18.83 15.15
N GLY A 531 10.43 18.66 14.02
CA GLY A 531 11.87 18.91 13.91
C GLY A 531 12.71 18.00 14.80
N PHE A 532 12.23 16.78 15.09
CA PHE A 532 12.84 15.87 16.02
C PHE A 532 13.82 14.94 15.35
N ARG A 533 15.10 14.89 15.81
CA ARG A 533 16.16 14.03 15.27
C ARG A 533 16.31 14.15 13.74
N THR A 534 16.40 15.38 13.25
CA THR A 534 16.63 15.72 11.83
C THR A 534 18.03 15.35 11.34
N ASP A 535 18.93 14.96 12.25
CA ASP A 535 20.25 14.35 11.98
C ASP A 535 20.17 12.91 11.46
N ALA A 536 19.09 12.18 11.83
CA ALA A 536 18.86 10.81 11.41
C ALA A 536 18.19 10.75 10.03
N ARG A 537 18.54 9.75 9.20
CA ARG A 537 17.90 9.54 7.90
C ARG A 537 16.97 8.34 7.94
N THR A 538 15.69 8.60 7.78
CA THR A 538 14.69 7.54 7.58
C THR A 538 14.70 7.08 6.12
N CYS A 539 14.98 5.80 5.89
CA CYS A 539 15.06 5.19 4.57
C CYS A 539 14.04 4.05 4.44
N ASN A 540 12.99 4.25 3.64
CA ASN A 540 11.95 3.25 3.41
C ASN A 540 12.37 2.27 2.31
N LEU A 541 12.49 0.99 2.64
CA LEU A 541 12.93 -0.07 1.72
C LEU A 541 11.97 -0.30 0.55
N SER A 542 10.66 -0.15 0.77
CA SER A 542 9.68 -0.28 -0.31
C SER A 542 9.82 0.83 -1.36
N TYR A 543 10.10 2.05 -0.93
CA TYR A 543 10.33 3.18 -1.84
C TYR A 543 11.73 3.17 -2.45
N LEU A 544 12.71 2.56 -1.79
CA LEU A 544 14.08 2.45 -2.29
C LEU A 544 14.19 1.60 -3.58
N GLN A 545 13.11 0.93 -3.98
CA GLN A 545 12.95 0.28 -5.28
C GLN A 545 12.70 1.29 -6.42
N THR A 546 12.32 2.54 -6.10
CA THR A 546 11.95 3.58 -7.07
C THR A 546 13.05 4.62 -7.26
N ASP A 547 13.23 5.08 -8.48
CA ASP A 547 14.26 6.05 -8.86
C ASP A 547 14.10 7.40 -8.16
N TRP A 548 12.87 7.95 -8.10
CA TRP A 548 12.60 9.23 -7.45
C TRP A 548 12.98 9.25 -5.97
N TYR A 549 12.85 8.09 -5.28
CA TYR A 549 13.21 8.01 -3.87
C TYR A 549 14.71 7.88 -3.67
N ILE A 550 15.40 7.16 -4.57
CA ILE A 550 16.87 7.12 -4.59
C ILE A 550 17.43 8.53 -4.82
N ASP A 551 16.84 9.31 -5.74
CA ASP A 551 17.20 10.73 -5.95
C ASP A 551 17.06 11.56 -4.67
N GLN A 552 15.97 11.34 -3.89
CA GLN A 552 15.80 12.02 -2.61
C GLN A 552 16.85 11.58 -1.58
N MET A 553 17.20 10.30 -1.54
CA MET A 553 18.21 9.79 -0.62
C MET A 553 19.62 10.29 -0.96
N LYS A 554 19.92 10.60 -2.21
CA LYS A 554 21.16 11.21 -2.68
C LYS A 554 21.28 12.71 -2.34
N ARG A 555 20.20 13.34 -1.88
CA ARG A 555 20.18 14.77 -1.44
C ARG A 555 20.27 14.84 0.08
N PRO A 556 20.92 15.88 0.64
CA PRO A 556 20.86 16.14 2.08
C PRO A 556 19.44 16.55 2.48
N ALA A 557 19.04 16.24 3.72
CA ALA A 557 17.76 16.66 4.28
C ALA A 557 17.97 17.13 5.71
N TYR A 558 17.67 18.41 5.96
CA TYR A 558 17.93 19.07 7.25
C TYR A 558 19.38 18.89 7.70
N ASP A 559 19.62 18.33 8.90
CA ASP A 559 20.95 18.08 9.44
C ASP A 559 21.58 16.76 8.97
N SER A 560 20.81 15.95 8.23
CA SER A 560 21.27 14.66 7.72
C SER A 560 21.97 14.84 6.36
N PRO A 561 23.22 14.41 6.19
CA PRO A 561 23.90 14.40 4.91
C PRO A 561 23.25 13.41 3.93
N SER A 562 23.57 13.52 2.65
CA SER A 562 23.21 12.55 1.61
C SER A 562 23.52 11.13 2.05
N LEU A 563 22.69 10.16 1.63
CA LEU A 563 23.07 8.76 1.77
C LEU A 563 24.23 8.42 0.83
N PRO A 564 25.13 7.52 1.21
CA PRO A 564 26.33 7.20 0.45
C PRO A 564 26.03 6.31 -0.76
N ILE A 565 25.24 6.82 -1.73
CA ILE A 565 24.89 6.17 -2.98
C ILE A 565 25.64 6.86 -4.11
N THR A 566 26.54 6.14 -4.79
CA THR A 566 27.42 6.70 -5.83
C THR A 566 26.93 6.43 -7.26
N TRP A 567 25.83 5.69 -7.41
CA TRP A 567 25.26 5.37 -8.73
C TRP A 567 24.71 6.61 -9.41
N ASP A 568 24.94 6.72 -10.74
CA ASP A 568 24.33 7.74 -11.58
C ASP A 568 22.85 7.42 -11.85
N ARG A 569 22.04 8.45 -12.14
CA ARG A 569 20.59 8.26 -12.31
C ARG A 569 20.24 7.24 -13.41
N VAL A 570 21.02 7.18 -14.48
CA VAL A 570 20.82 6.22 -15.58
C VAL A 570 21.01 4.75 -15.14
N GLU A 571 21.72 4.51 -14.03
CA GLU A 571 21.98 3.17 -13.52
C GLU A 571 20.82 2.62 -12.67
N TYR A 572 19.93 3.49 -12.13
CA TYR A 572 18.82 3.07 -11.28
C TYR A 572 17.44 3.58 -11.72
N VAL A 573 17.34 4.29 -12.83
CA VAL A 573 16.04 4.70 -13.37
C VAL A 573 15.12 3.48 -13.58
N GLU A 574 13.82 3.68 -13.52
CA GLU A 574 12.85 2.63 -13.75
C GLU A 574 13.13 1.87 -15.06
N GLY A 575 13.15 0.56 -15.00
CA GLY A 575 13.53 -0.31 -16.12
C GLY A 575 15.01 -0.69 -16.16
N THR A 576 15.88 -0.04 -15.35
CA THR A 576 17.31 -0.33 -15.28
C THR A 576 17.65 -0.92 -13.91
N ASN A 577 18.39 -2.01 -13.89
CA ASN A 577 18.83 -2.69 -12.65
C ASN A 577 17.71 -2.98 -11.64
N GLU A 578 16.53 -3.32 -12.13
CA GLU A 578 15.41 -3.69 -11.26
C GLU A 578 15.75 -4.90 -10.39
N TYR A 579 16.56 -5.79 -10.91
CA TYR A 579 17.16 -6.92 -10.20
C TYR A 579 18.44 -7.36 -10.88
N ILE A 580 19.37 -7.94 -10.11
CA ILE A 580 20.61 -8.55 -10.60
C ILE A 580 20.62 -10.03 -10.21
N GLN A 581 20.88 -10.91 -11.15
CA GLN A 581 20.93 -12.36 -10.92
C GLN A 581 22.15 -12.76 -10.08
N ILE A 582 21.97 -13.72 -9.19
CA ILE A 582 23.03 -14.36 -8.41
C ILE A 582 23.39 -15.66 -9.12
N ARG A 583 24.67 -15.79 -9.53
CA ARG A 583 25.20 -16.95 -10.24
C ARG A 583 26.44 -17.51 -9.55
N PRO A 584 26.27 -18.23 -8.45
CA PRO A 584 27.39 -18.75 -7.66
C PRO A 584 28.21 -19.83 -8.39
N GLU A 585 27.66 -20.40 -9.46
CA GLU A 585 28.41 -21.34 -10.33
C GLU A 585 29.61 -20.70 -11.01
N ILE A 586 29.58 -19.39 -11.28
CA ILE A 586 30.68 -18.63 -11.89
C ILE A 586 31.91 -18.61 -10.96
N LYS A 587 31.71 -18.70 -9.65
CA LYS A 587 32.77 -18.64 -8.64
C LYS A 587 33.89 -19.64 -8.94
N LYS A 588 33.57 -20.88 -9.31
CA LYS A 588 34.57 -21.92 -9.63
C LYS A 588 35.46 -21.51 -10.78
N THR A 589 34.90 -20.86 -11.80
CA THR A 589 35.67 -20.41 -12.98
C THR A 589 36.60 -19.26 -12.59
N ILE A 590 36.11 -18.32 -11.78
CA ILE A 590 36.91 -17.20 -11.32
C ILE A 590 38.04 -17.67 -10.39
N ASP A 591 37.74 -18.54 -9.41
CA ASP A 591 38.75 -19.13 -8.51
C ASP A 591 39.86 -19.85 -9.32
N ALA A 592 39.48 -20.57 -10.39
CA ALA A 592 40.43 -21.23 -11.27
C ALA A 592 41.32 -20.24 -12.04
N LEU A 593 40.75 -19.13 -12.53
CA LEU A 593 41.51 -18.08 -13.21
C LEU A 593 42.56 -17.42 -12.29
N TYR A 594 42.16 -17.07 -11.03
CA TYR A 594 43.10 -16.54 -10.03
C TYR A 594 44.21 -17.54 -9.70
N ALA A 595 43.85 -18.80 -9.44
CA ALA A 595 44.83 -19.85 -9.15
C ALA A 595 45.80 -20.10 -10.34
N GLN A 596 45.30 -20.03 -11.57
CA GLN A 596 46.16 -20.16 -12.77
C GLN A 596 47.11 -18.96 -12.91
N ALA A 597 46.62 -17.75 -12.69
CA ALA A 597 47.48 -16.57 -12.77
C ALA A 597 48.55 -16.56 -11.69
N ASP A 598 48.19 -16.89 -10.45
CA ASP A 598 49.10 -16.98 -9.33
C ASP A 598 50.18 -18.08 -9.56
N SER A 599 49.76 -19.27 -10.01
CA SER A 599 50.65 -20.39 -10.31
C SER A 599 51.56 -20.14 -11.51
N SER A 600 51.19 -19.24 -12.40
CA SER A 600 52.01 -18.90 -13.59
C SER A 600 53.26 -18.11 -13.22
N GLY A 601 53.30 -17.50 -12.04
CA GLY A 601 54.40 -16.62 -11.61
C GLY A 601 54.56 -15.37 -12.44
N ASN A 602 53.61 -15.07 -13.33
CA ASN A 602 53.60 -13.86 -14.21
C ASN A 602 52.82 -12.72 -13.55
N PRO A 603 53.53 -11.67 -13.08
CA PRO A 603 52.86 -10.53 -12.40
C PRO A 603 51.84 -9.78 -13.33
N GLU A 604 52.13 -9.78 -14.65
CA GLU A 604 51.25 -9.14 -15.64
C GLU A 604 49.92 -9.88 -15.79
N ALA A 605 49.94 -11.24 -15.77
CA ALA A 605 48.72 -12.04 -15.81
C ALA A 605 47.84 -11.82 -14.56
N LEU A 606 48.48 -11.78 -13.38
CA LEU A 606 47.76 -11.48 -12.14
C LEU A 606 47.18 -10.05 -12.14
N GLN A 607 47.98 -9.08 -12.58
CA GLN A 607 47.53 -7.68 -12.66
C GLN A 607 46.34 -7.51 -13.63
N ASN A 608 46.33 -8.23 -14.75
CA ASN A 608 45.20 -8.20 -15.71
C ASN A 608 43.91 -8.73 -15.07
N ILE A 609 43.97 -9.82 -14.31
CA ILE A 609 42.79 -10.36 -13.59
C ILE A 609 42.34 -9.40 -12.48
N HIS A 610 43.29 -8.78 -11.74
CA HIS A 610 42.94 -7.78 -10.74
C HIS A 610 42.30 -6.52 -11.36
N ASN A 611 42.71 -6.14 -12.55
CA ASN A 611 42.08 -5.03 -13.29
C ASN A 611 40.66 -5.37 -13.79
N GLU A 612 40.38 -6.68 -13.97
CA GLU A 612 39.08 -7.13 -14.45
C GLU A 612 38.09 -7.42 -13.34
N PHE A 613 38.53 -7.97 -12.18
CA PHE A 613 37.63 -8.42 -11.11
C PHE A 613 38.00 -7.88 -9.72
N GLY A 614 39.11 -7.10 -9.57
CA GLY A 614 39.65 -6.66 -8.29
C GLY A 614 40.63 -7.64 -7.67
N GLU A 615 41.31 -7.28 -6.60
CA GLU A 615 42.18 -8.20 -5.84
C GLU A 615 41.38 -9.31 -5.15
N ASP A 616 40.24 -8.94 -4.56
CA ASP A 616 39.29 -9.83 -3.88
C ASP A 616 37.96 -9.80 -4.66
N PRO A 617 37.72 -10.69 -5.63
CA PRO A 617 36.62 -10.62 -6.56
C PRO A 617 35.21 -10.75 -5.88
N TYR A 618 35.14 -11.24 -4.64
CA TYR A 618 33.93 -11.43 -3.85
C TYR A 618 33.77 -10.40 -2.74
N GLU A 619 34.67 -9.42 -2.65
CA GLU A 619 34.54 -8.28 -1.78
C GLU A 619 33.48 -7.33 -2.31
N LEU A 620 32.64 -6.77 -1.42
CA LEU A 620 31.45 -6.00 -1.77
C LEU A 620 31.74 -4.84 -2.75
N LYS A 621 32.81 -4.05 -2.52
CA LYS A 621 33.14 -2.92 -3.43
C LYS A 621 33.55 -3.40 -4.82
N ASN A 622 34.24 -4.55 -4.90
CA ASN A 622 34.63 -5.16 -6.17
C ASN A 622 33.44 -5.76 -6.91
N ILE A 623 32.49 -6.40 -6.19
CA ILE A 623 31.24 -6.88 -6.78
C ILE A 623 30.45 -5.71 -7.36
N LEU A 624 30.28 -4.62 -6.62
CA LEU A 624 29.59 -3.42 -7.09
C LEU A 624 30.26 -2.84 -8.33
N LYS A 625 31.60 -2.70 -8.31
CA LYS A 625 32.36 -2.02 -9.37
C LYS A 625 32.55 -2.86 -10.64
N TYR A 626 32.99 -4.09 -10.48
CA TYR A 626 33.46 -4.91 -11.61
C TYR A 626 32.39 -5.86 -12.17
N TRP A 627 31.32 -6.12 -11.41
CA TRP A 627 30.26 -7.04 -11.81
C TRP A 627 28.94 -6.29 -12.03
N ILE A 628 28.36 -5.70 -11.00
CA ILE A 628 27.02 -5.11 -11.10
C ILE A 628 27.00 -3.88 -12.02
N ARG A 629 28.02 -2.99 -11.92
CA ARG A 629 28.15 -1.77 -12.73
C ARG A 629 29.03 -1.97 -13.97
N SER A 630 29.26 -3.22 -14.38
CA SER A 630 30.08 -3.52 -15.55
C SER A 630 29.27 -3.42 -16.84
N ASP A 631 29.82 -2.73 -17.82
CA ASP A 631 29.26 -2.66 -19.20
C ASP A 631 29.65 -3.89 -20.06
N LYS A 632 30.45 -4.82 -19.52
CA LYS A 632 30.89 -6.02 -20.23
C LYS A 632 29.78 -7.08 -20.28
N GLU A 633 29.53 -7.59 -21.47
CA GLU A 633 28.57 -8.67 -21.67
C GLU A 633 28.92 -9.90 -20.80
N GLY A 634 27.94 -10.43 -20.07
CA GLY A 634 28.08 -11.59 -19.20
C GLY A 634 28.59 -11.32 -17.78
N LEU A 635 29.05 -10.09 -17.45
CA LEU A 635 29.48 -9.73 -16.11
C LEU A 635 28.39 -9.08 -15.24
N HIS A 636 27.26 -8.71 -15.81
CA HIS A 636 26.15 -8.05 -15.08
C HIS A 636 25.38 -9.03 -14.17
N VAL A 637 26.11 -9.64 -13.22
CA VAL A 637 25.63 -10.66 -12.28
C VAL A 637 26.36 -10.54 -10.94
N ILE A 638 25.88 -11.24 -9.92
CA ILE A 638 26.58 -11.43 -8.63
C ILE A 638 27.21 -12.82 -8.66
N PRO A 639 28.56 -12.94 -8.67
CA PRO A 639 29.26 -14.19 -8.91
C PRO A 639 29.31 -15.16 -7.71
N THR A 640 28.67 -14.81 -6.58
CA THR A 640 28.75 -15.58 -5.33
C THR A 640 27.45 -15.49 -4.53
N ASP A 641 27.15 -16.48 -3.72
CA ASP A 641 26.06 -16.45 -2.72
C ASP A 641 26.55 -15.97 -1.33
N SER A 642 27.85 -15.62 -1.20
CA SER A 642 28.47 -15.11 0.02
C SER A 642 29.34 -13.90 -0.31
N ILE A 643 28.85 -12.72 0.05
CA ILE A 643 29.56 -11.45 -0.15
C ILE A 643 30.48 -11.19 1.03
N VAL A 644 31.73 -10.86 0.76
CA VAL A 644 32.73 -10.48 1.77
C VAL A 644 32.72 -8.97 1.96
N ILE A 645 32.70 -8.51 3.21
CA ILE A 645 32.83 -7.08 3.56
C ILE A 645 34.08 -6.90 4.40
N LYS A 646 35.01 -6.08 3.95
CA LYS A 646 36.23 -5.69 4.72
C LYS A 646 35.81 -4.75 5.86
N ILE A 647 36.44 -4.94 7.02
CA ILE A 647 36.14 -4.18 8.23
C ILE A 647 37.27 -3.22 8.51
N ASP A 648 36.97 -1.93 8.57
CA ASP A 648 37.87 -0.91 9.09
C ASP A 648 37.82 -0.91 10.63
N LYS A 649 38.77 -1.55 11.27
CA LYS A 649 38.81 -1.71 12.74
C LYS A 649 38.92 -0.37 13.47
N GLU A 650 39.59 0.62 12.89
CA GLU A 650 39.70 1.96 13.49
C GLU A 650 38.35 2.71 13.38
N ALA A 651 37.66 2.59 12.27
CA ALA A 651 36.30 3.12 12.12
C ALA A 651 35.33 2.49 13.13
N ILE A 652 35.41 1.17 13.36
CA ILE A 652 34.61 0.48 14.38
C ILE A 652 34.88 1.06 15.78
N ARG A 653 36.15 1.24 16.17
CA ARG A 653 36.49 1.83 17.47
C ARG A 653 35.99 3.26 17.65
N ARG A 654 35.98 4.06 16.57
CA ARG A 654 35.46 5.43 16.59
C ARG A 654 33.94 5.50 16.54
N SER A 655 33.26 4.48 16.01
CA SER A 655 31.82 4.50 15.74
C SER A 655 30.93 4.44 17.00
N GLY A 656 31.49 4.25 18.19
CA GLY A 656 30.74 4.03 19.42
C GLY A 656 29.98 2.69 19.47
N MET A 657 30.34 1.75 18.59
CA MET A 657 29.77 0.40 18.58
C MET A 657 30.28 -0.43 19.75
N LYS A 658 29.37 -1.09 20.48
CA LYS A 658 29.75 -2.00 21.55
C LYS A 658 30.39 -3.27 20.96
N ILE A 659 31.64 -3.54 21.34
CA ILE A 659 32.30 -4.79 20.96
C ILE A 659 31.84 -5.88 21.95
N PRO A 660 31.36 -7.05 21.44
CA PRO A 660 30.97 -8.16 22.31
C PRO A 660 32.10 -8.62 23.24
N GLU A 661 31.81 -8.79 24.53
CA GLU A 661 32.81 -9.18 25.55
C GLU A 661 33.57 -10.46 25.18
N ALA A 662 32.91 -11.41 24.55
CA ALA A 662 33.49 -12.67 24.10
C ALA A 662 34.65 -12.50 23.09
N LEU A 663 34.73 -11.35 22.41
CA LEU A 663 35.80 -11.03 21.47
C LEU A 663 36.95 -10.27 22.13
N GLY A 664 36.80 -9.75 23.34
CA GLY A 664 37.79 -8.84 23.95
C GLY A 664 38.03 -7.63 23.03
N ASP A 665 39.31 -7.32 22.74
CA ASP A 665 39.66 -6.24 21.80
C ASP A 665 39.83 -6.71 20.34
N SER A 666 39.49 -7.98 20.04
CA SER A 666 39.69 -8.55 18.71
C SER A 666 38.50 -8.23 17.78
N ILE A 667 38.72 -7.33 16.84
CA ILE A 667 37.77 -7.04 15.77
C ILE A 667 38.16 -7.89 14.55
N PRO A 668 37.22 -8.61 13.92
CA PRO A 668 37.48 -9.40 12.70
C PRO A 668 37.94 -8.51 11.54
N ASP A 669 38.69 -9.08 10.59
CA ASP A 669 39.18 -8.36 9.41
C ASP A 669 38.10 -8.24 8.33
N HIS A 670 37.13 -9.15 8.33
CA HIS A 670 36.02 -9.22 7.37
C HIS A 670 34.81 -9.91 7.98
N MET A 671 33.67 -9.68 7.38
CA MET A 671 32.42 -10.40 7.62
C MET A 671 31.83 -10.90 6.31
N ASN A 672 30.91 -11.85 6.39
CA ASN A 672 30.23 -12.41 5.23
C ASN A 672 28.71 -12.20 5.32
N ILE A 673 28.11 -11.73 4.24
CA ILE A 673 26.66 -11.73 4.06
C ILE A 673 26.28 -12.92 3.17
N LEU A 674 25.47 -13.83 3.70
CA LEU A 674 24.95 -14.97 2.94
C LEU A 674 23.63 -14.56 2.26
N LEU A 675 23.60 -14.64 0.93
CA LEU A 675 22.44 -14.31 0.13
C LEU A 675 21.43 -15.48 0.11
N ARG A 676 20.60 -15.57 1.15
CA ARG A 676 19.63 -16.64 1.34
C ARG A 676 18.23 -16.06 1.61
N ASP A 677 17.22 -16.84 1.24
CA ASP A 677 15.83 -16.54 1.60
C ASP A 677 15.54 -16.95 3.07
N ASP A 678 14.30 -16.70 3.54
CA ASP A 678 13.88 -16.99 4.92
C ASP A 678 13.90 -18.50 5.26
N ASN A 679 13.80 -19.36 4.24
CA ASN A 679 13.88 -20.80 4.38
C ASN A 679 15.33 -21.33 4.33
N GLY A 680 16.31 -20.43 4.18
CA GLY A 680 17.73 -20.75 4.06
C GLY A 680 18.16 -21.21 2.67
N ASN A 681 17.29 -21.12 1.64
CA ASN A 681 17.64 -21.43 0.26
C ASN A 681 18.44 -20.28 -0.36
N PRO A 682 19.35 -20.54 -1.32
CA PRO A 682 20.05 -19.49 -2.05
C PRO A 682 19.06 -18.56 -2.77
N LYS A 683 19.23 -17.25 -2.60
CA LYS A 683 18.51 -16.26 -3.41
C LYS A 683 18.94 -16.38 -4.88
N ARG A 684 18.02 -16.13 -5.79
CA ARG A 684 18.29 -16.16 -7.24
C ARG A 684 18.67 -14.80 -7.81
N ALA A 685 18.26 -13.73 -7.13
CA ALA A 685 18.52 -12.35 -7.53
C ALA A 685 18.44 -11.41 -6.32
N LEU A 686 19.08 -10.25 -6.42
CA LEU A 686 18.83 -9.10 -5.55
C LEU A 686 18.07 -8.04 -6.31
N TYR A 687 17.10 -7.41 -5.63
CA TYR A 687 16.33 -6.31 -6.17
C TYR A 687 17.03 -4.97 -5.95
N LYS A 688 16.61 -3.94 -6.66
CA LYS A 688 17.20 -2.58 -6.61
C LYS A 688 17.33 -2.03 -5.18
N SER A 689 16.31 -2.19 -4.33
CA SER A 689 16.37 -1.77 -2.92
C SER A 689 17.48 -2.47 -2.14
N GLU A 690 17.71 -3.77 -2.39
CA GLU A 690 18.78 -4.54 -1.76
C GLU A 690 20.16 -4.13 -2.31
N LEU A 691 20.25 -3.82 -3.61
CA LEU A 691 21.48 -3.28 -4.22
C LEU A 691 21.84 -1.92 -3.63
N MET A 692 20.87 -1.04 -3.40
CA MET A 692 21.12 0.26 -2.75
C MET A 692 21.54 0.10 -1.29
N MET A 693 21.02 -0.88 -0.56
CA MET A 693 21.53 -1.20 0.79
C MET A 693 23.01 -1.64 0.74
N LEU A 694 23.38 -2.52 -0.19
CA LEU A 694 24.76 -2.94 -0.38
C LEU A 694 25.68 -1.77 -0.73
N GLU A 695 25.22 -0.87 -1.60
CA GLU A 695 25.94 0.35 -1.98
C GLU A 695 26.19 1.24 -0.76
N MET A 696 25.18 1.46 0.07
CA MET A 696 25.33 2.22 1.31
C MET A 696 26.28 1.55 2.30
N LEU A 697 26.21 0.23 2.44
CA LEU A 697 27.15 -0.54 3.29
C LEU A 697 28.60 -0.40 2.82
N ALA A 698 28.83 -0.48 1.50
CA ALA A 698 30.16 -0.36 0.92
C ALA A 698 30.78 1.01 1.15
N ASN A 699 29.97 2.08 1.14
CA ASN A 699 30.46 3.46 1.17
C ASN A 699 30.34 4.14 2.55
N ALA A 700 29.56 3.59 3.49
CA ALA A 700 29.43 4.14 4.85
C ALA A 700 30.67 3.94 5.72
N ASN A 701 31.56 3.07 5.34
CA ASN A 701 32.85 2.74 6.01
C ASN A 701 32.74 2.56 7.54
N TRP A 702 31.62 2.00 8.01
CA TRP A 702 31.33 1.78 9.44
C TRP A 702 31.22 3.05 10.31
N GLU A 703 31.47 4.23 9.77
CA GLU A 703 31.45 5.51 10.49
C GLU A 703 30.02 6.02 10.70
N ARG A 704 29.15 5.81 9.73
CA ARG A 704 27.74 6.18 9.81
C ARG A 704 26.90 5.01 10.35
N PRO A 705 26.29 5.12 11.54
CA PRO A 705 25.51 4.02 12.12
C PRO A 705 24.31 3.66 11.26
N MET A 706 24.11 2.37 11.00
CA MET A 706 22.99 1.83 10.23
C MET A 706 22.12 0.96 11.11
N TYR A 707 20.82 1.19 11.06
CA TYR A 707 19.83 0.51 11.88
C TYR A 707 18.73 -0.08 11.02
N MET A 708 18.18 -1.20 11.49
CA MET A 708 16.98 -1.81 10.95
C MET A 708 15.84 -1.67 11.95
N ALA A 709 14.68 -1.18 11.52
CA ALA A 709 13.51 -1.12 12.37
C ALA A 709 13.06 -2.54 12.76
N ILE A 710 12.66 -2.73 14.02
CA ILE A 710 12.31 -4.06 14.57
C ILE A 710 11.14 -4.74 13.85
N THR A 711 10.34 -3.98 13.15
CA THR A 711 9.17 -4.44 12.38
C THR A 711 9.51 -4.89 10.96
N VAL A 712 10.73 -4.66 10.49
CA VAL A 712 11.18 -5.11 9.16
C VAL A 712 11.37 -6.63 9.18
N GLY A 713 10.63 -7.33 8.32
CA GLY A 713 10.71 -8.77 8.17
C GLY A 713 12.09 -9.25 7.68
N ARG A 714 12.46 -10.48 8.00
CA ARG A 714 13.77 -11.07 7.65
C ARG A 714 14.02 -11.10 6.15
N GLU A 715 12.97 -11.29 5.34
CA GLU A 715 13.01 -11.26 3.88
C GLU A 715 13.63 -9.97 3.32
N ASN A 716 13.51 -8.86 4.06
CA ASN A 716 14.05 -7.54 3.69
C ASN A 716 15.37 -7.18 4.40
N GLN A 717 15.94 -8.09 5.18
CA GLN A 717 17.16 -7.85 5.95
C GLN A 717 18.45 -8.31 5.25
N LEU A 718 18.39 -8.73 4.00
CA LEU A 718 19.54 -9.09 3.16
C LEU A 718 20.51 -10.10 3.81
N GLY A 719 20.01 -11.05 4.63
CA GLY A 719 20.85 -12.02 5.36
C GLY A 719 21.70 -11.43 6.50
N MET A 720 21.43 -10.20 6.90
CA MET A 720 22.14 -9.51 7.99
C MET A 720 21.59 -9.82 9.39
N ASP A 721 20.56 -10.65 9.51
CA ASP A 721 19.87 -10.97 10.78
C ASP A 721 20.79 -11.50 11.90
N LYS A 722 21.94 -12.06 11.54
CA LYS A 722 22.96 -12.56 12.48
C LYS A 722 23.88 -11.47 13.06
N HIS A 723 23.83 -10.27 12.52
CA HIS A 723 24.74 -9.17 12.77
C HIS A 723 24.10 -7.98 13.49
N PHE A 724 22.84 -8.12 13.91
CA PHE A 724 22.12 -7.04 14.58
C PHE A 724 22.29 -7.06 16.08
N VAL A 725 22.37 -5.85 16.68
CA VAL A 725 22.26 -5.60 18.13
C VAL A 725 21.07 -4.69 18.36
N GLN A 726 20.08 -5.18 19.09
CA GLN A 726 18.88 -4.41 19.43
C GLN A 726 19.18 -3.39 20.54
N GLU A 727 18.80 -2.13 20.28
CA GLU A 727 19.01 -1.00 21.20
C GLU A 727 17.68 -0.33 21.65
N GLY A 728 16.55 -0.88 21.24
CA GLY A 728 15.21 -0.39 21.50
C GLY A 728 14.23 -0.88 20.44
N LEU A 729 13.56 0.03 19.73
CA LEU A 729 12.73 -0.30 18.55
C LEU A 729 13.57 -0.48 17.26
N ALA A 730 14.87 -0.25 17.32
CA ALA A 730 15.78 -0.42 16.20
C ALA A 730 16.96 -1.32 16.59
N SER A 731 17.46 -2.05 15.59
CA SER A 731 18.62 -2.93 15.72
C SER A 731 19.78 -2.38 14.92
N ARG A 732 20.91 -2.14 15.55
CA ARG A 732 22.14 -1.64 14.93
C ARG A 732 22.81 -2.76 14.14
N PHE A 733 23.19 -2.47 12.91
CA PHE A 733 24.04 -3.35 12.12
C PHE A 733 25.49 -3.29 12.61
N THR A 734 26.09 -4.48 12.83
CA THR A 734 27.48 -4.62 13.32
C THR A 734 28.25 -5.65 12.50
N PRO A 735 29.59 -5.64 12.50
CA PRO A 735 30.37 -6.65 11.82
C PRO A 735 30.46 -7.99 12.58
N PHE A 736 29.85 -8.08 13.76
CA PHE A 736 29.96 -9.23 14.66
C PHE A 736 28.81 -10.23 14.41
N GLU A 737 29.09 -11.53 14.49
CA GLU A 737 28.04 -12.56 14.54
C GLU A 737 27.37 -12.58 15.92
N THR A 738 26.56 -11.56 16.21
CA THR A 738 25.98 -11.28 17.53
C THR A 738 25.13 -12.43 18.06
N LYS A 739 24.44 -13.13 17.16
CA LYS A 739 23.62 -14.31 17.53
C LYS A 739 24.50 -15.46 18.05
N LYS A 740 25.64 -15.72 17.43
CA LYS A 740 26.61 -16.74 17.85
C LYS A 740 27.32 -16.36 19.16
N LEU A 741 27.54 -15.08 19.34
CA LEU A 741 28.22 -14.52 20.52
C LEU A 741 27.27 -14.27 21.70
N GLY A 742 25.96 -14.50 21.55
CA GLY A 742 24.96 -14.21 22.57
C GLY A 742 24.77 -12.72 22.87
N ALA A 743 25.16 -11.82 21.94
CA ALA A 743 25.19 -10.37 22.11
C ALA A 743 24.16 -9.68 21.19
N THR A 744 22.94 -10.22 21.10
CA THR A 744 21.88 -9.70 20.22
C THR A 744 21.17 -8.46 20.78
N ILE A 745 21.35 -8.15 22.05
CA ILE A 745 20.72 -7.02 22.75
C ILE A 745 21.79 -6.26 23.52
N ASP A 746 21.83 -4.93 23.39
CA ASP A 746 22.56 -4.05 24.30
C ASP A 746 21.60 -3.69 25.46
N SER A 747 21.69 -4.46 26.54
CA SER A 747 20.82 -4.35 27.71
C SER A 747 20.90 -3.00 28.41
N GLU A 748 22.08 -2.37 28.47
CA GLU A 748 22.24 -1.07 29.10
C GLU A 748 21.56 0.04 28.31
N LYS A 749 21.88 0.11 27.01
CA LYS A 749 21.30 1.12 26.11
C LYS A 749 19.78 0.93 25.95
N MET A 750 19.35 -0.31 25.79
CA MET A 750 17.95 -0.64 25.68
C MET A 750 17.17 -0.30 26.97
N TYR A 751 17.76 -0.57 28.15
CA TYR A 751 17.18 -0.19 29.43
C TYR A 751 17.06 1.33 29.56
N ASP A 752 18.10 2.09 29.23
CA ASP A 752 18.05 3.55 29.26
C ASP A 752 16.98 4.11 28.30
N ASN A 753 16.92 3.58 27.09
CA ASN A 753 15.93 4.01 26.11
C ASN A 753 14.50 3.74 26.58
N LEU A 754 14.19 2.52 27.04
CA LEU A 754 12.84 2.13 27.43
C LEU A 754 12.37 2.80 28.72
N MET A 755 13.27 2.92 29.72
CA MET A 755 12.92 3.41 31.04
C MET A 755 12.96 4.93 31.18
N ASN A 756 13.86 5.60 30.44
CA ASN A 756 14.14 7.02 30.64
C ASN A 756 13.76 7.91 29.46
N LYS A 757 13.75 7.39 28.22
CA LYS A 757 13.56 8.19 27.01
C LYS A 757 12.21 7.96 26.35
N PHE A 758 11.72 6.72 26.33
CA PHE A 758 10.50 6.37 25.59
C PHE A 758 9.24 7.03 26.15
N LYS A 759 8.35 7.35 25.23
CA LYS A 759 7.02 7.91 25.51
C LYS A 759 5.95 6.93 25.04
N PHE A 760 4.79 6.92 25.66
CA PHE A 760 3.76 5.92 25.43
C PHE A 760 2.41 6.51 24.98
N GLY A 761 2.38 7.78 24.56
CA GLY A 761 1.25 8.39 23.88
C GLY A 761 -0.09 8.40 24.64
N GLY A 762 -0.05 8.29 25.97
CA GLY A 762 -1.23 8.28 26.81
C GLY A 762 -1.87 6.89 26.98
N ILE A 763 -1.21 5.79 26.58
CA ILE A 763 -1.73 4.42 26.76
C ILE A 763 -2.04 4.10 28.23
N ASP A 764 -1.34 4.74 29.15
CA ASP A 764 -1.53 4.61 30.61
C ASP A 764 -2.83 5.22 31.11
N LYS A 765 -3.56 5.98 30.29
CA LYS A 765 -4.81 6.66 30.66
C LYS A 765 -6.02 5.82 30.31
N PRO A 766 -6.97 5.60 31.23
CA PRO A 766 -8.19 4.86 30.94
C PRO A 766 -9.07 5.59 29.91
N GLY A 767 -9.80 4.83 29.10
CA GLY A 767 -10.79 5.35 28.17
C GLY A 767 -10.28 5.80 26.81
N ILE A 768 -8.99 5.72 26.52
CA ILE A 768 -8.43 5.98 25.20
C ILE A 768 -8.88 4.90 24.21
N TYR A 769 -9.31 5.32 23.02
CA TYR A 769 -9.59 4.41 21.93
C TYR A 769 -8.29 4.02 21.22
N ILE A 770 -8.02 2.73 21.13
CA ILE A 770 -6.87 2.15 20.44
C ILE A 770 -7.40 1.21 19.35
N ASP A 771 -7.32 1.63 18.09
CA ASP A 771 -7.70 0.78 16.97
C ASP A 771 -6.63 -0.30 16.70
N GLU A 772 -6.95 -1.27 15.85
CA GLU A 772 -6.08 -2.42 15.55
C GLU A 772 -4.66 -2.00 15.12
N ASN A 773 -4.51 -0.98 14.26
CA ASN A 773 -3.18 -0.55 13.79
C ASN A 773 -2.33 0.04 14.93
N VAL A 774 -2.93 0.85 15.80
CA VAL A 774 -2.26 1.40 16.97
C VAL A 774 -2.02 0.31 18.02
N MET A 775 -2.91 -0.66 18.16
CA MET A 775 -2.73 -1.81 19.05
C MET A 775 -1.48 -2.61 18.68
N ARG A 776 -1.18 -2.79 17.39
CA ARG A 776 0.06 -3.46 16.93
C ARG A 776 1.33 -2.71 17.39
N MET A 777 1.30 -1.36 17.43
CA MET A 777 2.38 -0.55 17.99
C MET A 777 2.52 -0.78 19.50
N CYS A 778 1.39 -0.83 20.22
CA CYS A 778 1.38 -1.11 21.66
C CYS A 778 1.91 -2.52 21.97
N TYR A 779 1.53 -3.53 21.17
CA TYR A 779 2.05 -4.89 21.26
C TYR A 779 3.57 -4.93 21.04
N THR A 780 4.06 -4.14 20.08
CA THR A 780 5.50 -4.03 19.83
C THR A 780 6.24 -3.46 21.03
N HIS A 781 5.72 -2.42 21.67
CA HIS A 781 6.31 -1.86 22.90
C HIS A 781 6.41 -2.90 24.01
N ARG A 782 5.33 -3.63 24.33
CA ARG A 782 5.34 -4.67 25.38
C ARG A 782 6.33 -5.79 25.03
N ARG A 783 6.38 -6.23 23.77
CA ARG A 783 7.33 -7.26 23.32
C ARG A 783 8.78 -6.84 23.49
N VAL A 784 9.10 -5.57 23.22
CA VAL A 784 10.45 -5.03 23.41
C VAL A 784 10.83 -4.99 24.89
N PHE A 785 9.89 -4.65 25.80
CA PHE A 785 10.11 -4.81 27.24
C PHE A 785 10.38 -6.27 27.63
N ALA A 786 9.59 -7.21 27.13
CA ALA A 786 9.78 -8.62 27.40
C ALA A 786 11.18 -9.11 26.96
N GLN A 787 11.65 -8.68 25.79
CA GLN A 787 13.00 -9.00 25.29
C GLN A 787 14.10 -8.43 26.20
N LEU A 788 13.97 -7.18 26.64
CA LEU A 788 14.90 -6.58 27.60
C LEU A 788 14.93 -7.35 28.93
N ILE A 789 13.73 -7.68 29.45
CA ILE A 789 13.58 -8.39 30.72
C ILE A 789 14.24 -9.77 30.65
N GLU A 790 13.99 -10.52 29.58
CA GLU A 790 14.67 -11.80 29.37
C GLU A 790 16.19 -11.68 29.33
N GLN A 791 16.72 -10.64 28.70
CA GLN A 791 18.16 -10.39 28.64
C GLN A 791 18.71 -10.03 30.01
N LEU A 792 18.06 -9.13 30.76
CA LEU A 792 18.45 -8.76 32.11
C LEU A 792 18.43 -9.97 33.08
N MET A 793 17.46 -10.87 32.93
CA MET A 793 17.41 -12.11 33.72
C MET A 793 18.58 -13.04 33.38
N LYS A 794 18.96 -13.18 32.10
CA LYS A 794 20.14 -13.95 31.67
C LYS A 794 21.46 -13.38 32.24
N GLU A 795 21.54 -12.06 32.32
CA GLU A 795 22.70 -11.33 32.89
C GLU A 795 22.69 -11.30 34.42
N GLY A 796 21.66 -11.85 35.09
CA GLY A 796 21.51 -11.86 36.54
C GLY A 796 21.13 -10.51 37.16
N GLN A 797 20.75 -9.52 36.36
CA GLN A 797 20.33 -8.17 36.78
C GLN A 797 18.87 -8.14 37.25
N LYS A 798 18.55 -8.95 38.28
CA LYS A 798 17.16 -9.21 38.74
C LYS A 798 16.42 -7.95 39.19
N ASP A 799 17.09 -7.02 39.84
CA ASP A 799 16.45 -5.77 40.30
C ASP A 799 16.01 -4.86 39.14
N LYS A 800 16.85 -4.76 38.10
CA LYS A 800 16.53 -4.02 36.91
C LYS A 800 15.41 -4.72 36.11
N ALA A 801 15.42 -6.05 36.05
CA ALA A 801 14.38 -6.83 35.40
C ALA A 801 13.01 -6.59 36.08
N LEU A 802 12.96 -6.61 37.43
CA LEU A 802 11.73 -6.33 38.17
C LEU A 802 11.26 -4.88 37.97
N ALA A 803 12.17 -3.92 38.01
CA ALA A 803 11.84 -2.52 37.73
C ALA A 803 11.27 -2.32 36.31
N ALA A 804 11.83 -3.00 35.30
CA ALA A 804 11.35 -2.95 33.92
C ALA A 804 9.99 -3.61 33.76
N LEU A 805 9.74 -4.75 34.46
CA LEU A 805 8.43 -5.42 34.50
C LEU A 805 7.35 -4.48 35.07
N ASP A 806 7.59 -3.91 36.25
CA ASP A 806 6.62 -3.05 36.91
C ASP A 806 6.37 -1.74 36.15
N TYR A 807 7.39 -1.22 35.48
CA TYR A 807 7.27 -0.05 34.63
C TYR A 807 6.45 -0.35 33.36
N ALA A 808 6.69 -1.50 32.71
CA ALA A 808 5.92 -1.94 31.54
C ALA A 808 4.43 -2.11 31.89
N GLU A 809 4.09 -2.75 33.01
CA GLU A 809 2.72 -2.90 33.49
C GLU A 809 2.04 -1.55 33.79
N LYS A 810 2.79 -0.58 34.29
CA LYS A 810 2.29 0.77 34.55
C LYS A 810 2.03 1.55 33.27
N MET A 811 2.95 1.51 32.31
CA MET A 811 2.90 2.34 31.10
C MET A 811 2.07 1.70 29.97
N ILE A 812 1.91 0.37 29.96
CA ILE A 812 1.16 -0.39 28.99
C ILE A 812 0.15 -1.30 29.70
N PRO A 813 -0.85 -0.71 30.40
CA PRO A 813 -1.76 -1.48 31.23
C PRO A 813 -2.71 -2.37 30.43
N ALA A 814 -3.07 -3.52 31.01
CA ALA A 814 -3.89 -4.53 30.34
C ALA A 814 -5.31 -4.05 29.97
N TYR A 815 -5.84 -3.02 30.68
CA TYR A 815 -7.17 -2.47 30.36
C TYR A 815 -7.23 -1.70 29.04
N ASN A 816 -6.10 -1.21 28.52
CA ASN A 816 -6.00 -0.57 27.21
C ASN A 816 -5.31 -1.48 26.19
N VAL A 817 -4.35 -2.28 26.64
CA VAL A 817 -3.57 -3.19 25.79
C VAL A 817 -3.65 -4.58 26.40
N PRO A 818 -4.60 -5.44 25.99
CA PRO A 818 -4.79 -6.77 26.58
C PRO A 818 -3.53 -7.63 26.48
N TYR A 819 -3.40 -8.59 27.40
CA TYR A 819 -2.34 -9.59 27.30
C TYR A 819 -2.62 -10.52 26.11
N ASP A 820 -1.57 -10.85 25.38
CA ASP A 820 -1.61 -11.69 24.21
C ASP A 820 -0.30 -12.47 24.04
N TRP A 821 -0.37 -13.62 23.43
CA TRP A 821 0.80 -14.44 23.12
C TRP A 821 1.82 -13.70 22.25
N GLN A 822 1.35 -12.86 21.36
CA GLN A 822 2.18 -12.15 20.39
C GLN A 822 2.87 -10.91 20.97
N ASN A 823 2.48 -10.44 22.15
CA ASN A 823 3.01 -9.19 22.73
C ASN A 823 3.99 -9.36 23.87
N GLY A 824 4.48 -10.57 24.15
CA GLY A 824 5.48 -10.83 25.18
C GLY A 824 4.91 -11.02 26.59
N ALA A 825 3.60 -11.09 26.76
CA ALA A 825 2.96 -11.24 28.07
C ALA A 825 3.39 -12.56 28.78
N VAL A 826 3.50 -13.67 28.03
CA VAL A 826 3.96 -14.96 28.57
C VAL A 826 5.37 -14.87 29.13
N GLN A 827 6.29 -14.23 28.43
CA GLN A 827 7.69 -14.03 28.87
C GLN A 827 7.74 -13.14 30.11
N MET A 828 6.90 -12.11 30.19
CA MET A 828 6.79 -11.28 31.38
C MET A 828 6.27 -12.08 32.58
N ALA A 829 5.25 -12.93 32.38
CA ALA A 829 4.74 -13.83 33.43
C ALA A 829 5.83 -14.80 33.92
N GLU A 830 6.57 -15.42 33.00
CA GLU A 830 7.67 -16.31 33.36
C GLU A 830 8.76 -15.59 34.15
N ALA A 831 9.12 -14.36 33.77
CA ALA A 831 10.08 -13.54 34.50
C ALA A 831 9.57 -13.21 35.93
N TYR A 832 8.27 -12.88 36.09
CA TYR A 832 7.70 -12.69 37.41
C TYR A 832 7.76 -13.96 38.27
N TYR A 833 7.46 -15.15 37.69
CA TYR A 833 7.62 -16.41 38.43
C TYR A 833 9.07 -16.64 38.88
N GLN A 834 10.05 -16.43 38.01
CA GLN A 834 11.47 -16.57 38.33
C GLN A 834 11.93 -15.60 39.42
N LEU A 835 11.28 -14.43 39.52
CA LEU A 835 11.55 -13.44 40.56
C LEU A 835 10.73 -13.65 41.85
N GLY A 836 9.95 -14.73 41.94
CA GLY A 836 9.11 -15.06 43.11
C GLY A 836 7.85 -14.19 43.24
N GLN A 837 7.48 -13.44 42.19
CA GLN A 837 6.29 -12.57 42.17
C GLN A 837 5.08 -13.34 41.62
N THR A 838 4.74 -14.45 42.29
CA THR A 838 3.73 -15.41 41.79
C THR A 838 2.35 -14.78 41.53
N GLU A 839 1.89 -13.86 42.42
CA GLU A 839 0.60 -13.22 42.24
C GLU A 839 0.52 -12.36 40.95
N LYS A 840 1.61 -11.67 40.60
CA LYS A 840 1.67 -10.87 39.35
C LYS A 840 1.73 -11.77 38.12
N ALA A 841 2.48 -12.86 38.21
CA ALA A 841 2.55 -13.85 37.14
C ALA A 841 1.18 -14.52 36.91
N ASP A 842 0.54 -14.96 38.00
CA ASP A 842 -0.78 -15.60 37.97
C ASP A 842 -1.84 -14.67 37.35
N LYS A 843 -1.80 -13.38 37.61
CA LYS A 843 -2.70 -12.39 37.00
C LYS A 843 -2.61 -12.37 35.47
N ILE A 844 -1.40 -12.43 34.91
CA ILE A 844 -1.19 -12.46 33.47
C ILE A 844 -1.66 -13.80 32.88
N MET A 845 -1.26 -14.90 33.54
CA MET A 845 -1.58 -16.25 33.07
C MET A 845 -3.08 -16.55 33.15
N ASP A 846 -3.75 -16.07 34.20
CA ASP A 846 -5.21 -16.18 34.35
C ASP A 846 -5.95 -15.46 33.21
N ALA A 847 -5.51 -14.26 32.85
CA ALA A 847 -6.11 -13.50 31.75
C ALA A 847 -5.93 -14.20 30.40
N LEU A 848 -4.74 -14.76 30.13
CA LEU A 848 -4.47 -15.50 28.90
C LEU A 848 -5.29 -16.79 28.82
N ALA A 849 -5.29 -17.60 29.91
CA ALA A 849 -6.02 -18.85 29.95
C ALA A 849 -7.55 -18.66 29.88
N ASN A 850 -8.08 -17.64 30.55
CA ASN A 850 -9.51 -17.29 30.41
C ASN A 850 -9.86 -16.91 28.98
N LYS A 851 -9.03 -16.10 28.31
CA LYS A 851 -9.22 -15.75 26.90
C LYS A 851 -9.31 -17.01 26.03
N ALA A 852 -8.39 -17.97 26.17
CA ALA A 852 -8.41 -19.20 25.42
C ALA A 852 -9.69 -20.03 25.70
N ILE A 853 -10.12 -20.14 26.95
CA ILE A 853 -11.35 -20.85 27.36
C ILE A 853 -12.61 -20.19 26.75
N GLU A 854 -12.70 -18.85 26.79
CA GLU A 854 -13.82 -18.11 26.22
C GLU A 854 -13.95 -18.35 24.72
N TYR A 855 -12.84 -18.27 23.96
CA TYR A 855 -12.84 -18.57 22.52
C TYR A 855 -13.24 -20.03 22.25
N MET A 856 -12.67 -20.98 22.95
CA MET A 856 -13.02 -22.40 22.78
C MET A 856 -14.49 -22.67 23.08
N THR A 857 -15.04 -22.09 24.15
CA THR A 857 -16.45 -22.20 24.53
C THR A 857 -17.35 -21.62 23.43
N TRP A 858 -17.00 -20.44 22.93
CA TRP A 858 -17.78 -19.83 21.87
C TRP A 858 -17.73 -20.62 20.56
N TYR A 859 -16.57 -21.12 20.13
CA TYR A 859 -16.48 -21.97 18.95
C TYR A 859 -17.30 -23.26 19.06
N LEU A 860 -17.34 -23.86 20.24
CA LEU A 860 -18.16 -25.04 20.47
C LEU A 860 -19.67 -24.75 20.43
N SER A 861 -20.11 -23.50 20.56
CA SER A 861 -21.50 -23.09 20.44
C SER A 861 -21.99 -22.84 19.01
N LEU A 862 -21.06 -22.72 18.06
CA LEU A 862 -21.34 -22.43 16.65
C LEU A 862 -22.15 -23.58 16.01
N ASP A 863 -22.85 -23.29 14.90
CA ASP A 863 -23.45 -24.36 14.09
C ASP A 863 -22.36 -25.20 13.40
N ASP A 864 -22.75 -26.36 12.83
CA ASP A 864 -21.76 -27.29 12.25
C ASP A 864 -20.97 -26.70 11.10
N SER A 865 -21.56 -25.83 10.29
CA SER A 865 -20.89 -25.20 9.14
C SER A 865 -19.88 -24.17 9.59
N GLN A 866 -20.25 -23.32 10.54
CA GLN A 866 -19.40 -22.30 11.15
C GLN A 866 -18.27 -22.94 11.95
N PHE A 867 -18.58 -23.97 12.75
CA PHE A 867 -17.59 -24.71 13.52
C PHE A 867 -16.54 -25.41 12.64
N PHE A 868 -16.98 -26.03 11.55
CA PHE A 868 -16.06 -26.71 10.63
C PHE A 868 -15.00 -25.74 10.06
N VAL A 869 -15.39 -24.54 9.71
CA VAL A 869 -14.48 -23.50 9.22
C VAL A 869 -13.56 -22.99 10.32
N SER A 870 -14.04 -22.90 11.58
CA SER A 870 -13.29 -22.38 12.73
C SER A 870 -12.49 -23.46 13.50
N THR A 871 -12.47 -24.71 13.02
CA THR A 871 -11.78 -25.83 13.70
C THR A 871 -10.30 -25.55 13.94
N ARG A 872 -9.62 -24.93 12.98
CA ARG A 872 -8.21 -24.58 13.09
C ARG A 872 -7.95 -23.57 14.22
N GLU A 873 -8.82 -22.59 14.34
CA GLU A 873 -8.71 -21.55 15.38
C GLU A 873 -9.00 -22.16 16.77
N PHE A 874 -9.96 -23.06 16.85
CA PHE A 874 -10.20 -23.83 18.07
C PHE A 874 -8.95 -24.64 18.49
N GLU A 875 -8.34 -25.39 17.56
CA GLU A 875 -7.11 -26.16 17.81
C GLU A 875 -5.93 -25.25 18.20
N TYR A 876 -5.86 -24.06 17.65
CA TYR A 876 -4.86 -23.06 18.03
C TYR A 876 -5.00 -22.66 19.50
N HIS A 877 -6.22 -22.38 19.99
CA HIS A 877 -6.46 -22.04 21.39
C HIS A 877 -6.19 -23.22 22.33
N ILE A 878 -6.43 -24.47 21.92
CA ILE A 878 -5.98 -25.66 22.67
C ILE A 878 -4.46 -25.65 22.84
N ALA A 879 -3.74 -25.42 21.75
CA ALA A 879 -2.28 -25.40 21.78
C ALA A 879 -1.74 -24.30 22.70
N LEU A 880 -2.31 -23.09 22.63
CA LEU A 880 -1.94 -21.99 23.52
C LEU A 880 -2.15 -22.35 25.00
N LEU A 881 -3.35 -22.81 25.35
CA LEU A 881 -3.67 -23.15 26.74
C LEU A 881 -2.79 -24.29 27.26
N ASN A 882 -2.42 -25.27 26.42
CA ASN A 882 -1.48 -26.32 26.80
C ASN A 882 -0.10 -25.77 27.16
N GLU A 883 0.42 -24.81 26.38
CA GLU A 883 1.72 -24.18 26.68
C GLU A 883 1.63 -23.32 27.98
N GLU A 884 0.51 -22.64 28.20
CA GLU A 884 0.25 -21.89 29.43
C GLU A 884 0.21 -22.81 30.64
N LEU A 885 -0.47 -23.95 30.55
CA LEU A 885 -0.53 -24.95 31.61
C LEU A 885 0.85 -25.51 31.96
N LYS A 886 1.68 -25.84 30.96
CA LYS A 886 3.07 -26.30 31.22
C LYS A 886 3.86 -25.27 32.02
N LEU A 887 3.68 -23.98 31.74
CA LEU A 887 4.35 -22.91 32.45
C LEU A 887 3.81 -22.79 33.89
N MET A 888 2.50 -22.81 34.07
CA MET A 888 1.86 -22.80 35.41
C MET A 888 2.29 -24.01 36.27
N GLU A 889 2.36 -25.20 35.71
CA GLU A 889 2.82 -26.43 36.38
C GLU A 889 4.30 -26.34 36.77
N LYS A 890 5.16 -25.84 35.86
CA LYS A 890 6.58 -25.66 36.11
C LYS A 890 6.84 -24.80 37.37
N TYR A 891 6.03 -23.76 37.56
CA TYR A 891 6.14 -22.87 38.73
C TYR A 891 5.16 -23.16 39.84
N LYS A 892 4.43 -24.28 39.77
CA LYS A 892 3.48 -24.75 40.79
C LYS A 892 2.38 -23.74 41.13
N SER A 893 1.89 -23.02 40.08
CA SER A 893 0.72 -22.17 40.25
C SER A 893 -0.52 -22.98 40.53
N LYS A 894 -1.35 -22.48 41.47
CA LYS A 894 -2.65 -23.11 41.81
C LYS A 894 -3.67 -23.04 40.68
N LEU A 895 -3.45 -22.18 39.69
CA LEU A 895 -4.33 -22.04 38.53
C LEU A 895 -4.27 -23.27 37.61
N SER A 896 -3.16 -24.01 37.60
CA SER A 896 -2.96 -25.15 36.69
C SER A 896 -4.03 -26.25 36.83
N GLU A 897 -4.43 -26.60 38.06
CA GLU A 897 -5.46 -27.64 38.30
C GLU A 897 -6.83 -27.22 37.73
N ASN A 898 -7.20 -25.93 37.92
CA ASN A 898 -8.48 -25.42 37.44
C ASN A 898 -8.55 -25.40 35.89
N TYR A 899 -7.51 -24.90 35.24
CA TYR A 899 -7.48 -24.79 33.80
C TYR A 899 -7.25 -26.11 33.08
N SER A 900 -6.51 -27.05 33.69
CA SER A 900 -6.41 -28.44 33.18
C SER A 900 -7.77 -29.12 33.11
N GLY A 901 -8.57 -29.03 34.20
CA GLY A 901 -9.93 -29.62 34.20
C GLY A 901 -10.85 -28.99 33.15
N LYS A 902 -10.80 -27.67 32.95
CA LYS A 902 -11.59 -26.99 31.91
C LYS A 902 -11.14 -27.40 30.51
N LEU A 903 -9.82 -27.52 30.26
CA LEU A 903 -9.30 -27.97 28.98
C LEU A 903 -9.77 -29.39 28.65
N ASP A 904 -9.68 -30.30 29.61
CA ASP A 904 -10.13 -31.69 29.41
C ASP A 904 -11.63 -31.78 29.07
N GLU A 905 -12.46 -30.97 29.72
CA GLU A 905 -13.88 -30.84 29.42
C GLU A 905 -14.13 -30.36 27.99
N LEU A 906 -13.55 -29.22 27.61
CA LEU A 906 -13.73 -28.63 26.27
C LEU A 906 -13.15 -29.52 25.16
N TYR A 907 -12.01 -30.16 25.42
CA TYR A 907 -11.43 -31.12 24.48
C TYR A 907 -12.31 -32.35 24.30
N GLY A 908 -12.92 -32.86 25.42
CA GLY A 908 -13.90 -33.93 25.34
C GLY A 908 -15.14 -33.58 24.49
N MET A 909 -15.66 -32.36 24.64
CA MET A 909 -16.75 -31.83 23.81
C MET A 909 -16.35 -31.74 22.34
N TYR A 910 -15.16 -31.22 22.05
CA TYR A 910 -14.59 -31.15 20.71
C TYR A 910 -14.50 -32.53 20.04
N VAL A 911 -13.88 -33.49 20.71
CA VAL A 911 -13.72 -34.86 20.19
C VAL A 911 -15.09 -35.53 19.93
N SER A 912 -16.06 -35.35 20.82
CA SER A 912 -17.41 -35.85 20.65
C SER A 912 -18.10 -35.25 19.42
N ARG A 913 -17.93 -33.96 19.20
CA ARG A 913 -18.51 -33.25 18.07
C ARG A 913 -17.87 -33.67 16.74
N VAL A 914 -16.53 -33.74 16.66
CA VAL A 914 -15.81 -34.18 15.45
C VAL A 914 -16.08 -35.63 15.08
N LYS A 915 -16.27 -36.54 16.09
CA LYS A 915 -16.66 -37.95 15.84
C LYS A 915 -18.12 -38.07 15.42
N GLY A 916 -19.02 -37.20 15.89
CA GLY A 916 -20.44 -37.23 15.53
C GLY A 916 -20.73 -36.69 14.14
N THR A 917 -19.81 -35.92 13.56
CA THR A 917 -19.90 -35.36 12.18
C THR A 917 -19.25 -36.28 11.12
N ARG A 918 -18.58 -37.35 11.50
CA ARG A 918 -18.06 -38.42 10.61
C ARG A 918 -19.03 -39.57 10.54
#